data_280b0d92210cd02d30ebd934d686ba6b
#
_entry.id   280b0d92210cd02d30ebd934d686ba6b
#
_cell.length_a   1.000
_cell.length_b   1.000
_cell.length_c   1.000
_cell.angle_alpha   90.00
_cell.angle_beta   90.00
_cell.angle_gamma   90.00
#
_symmetry.space_group_name_H-M   'P 1'
#
loop_
_entity.id
_entity.type
_entity.pdbx_description
1 polymer ?
#
loop_
_entity_poly.entity_id
_entity_poly.type
_entity_poly.pdbx_seq_one_letter_code
_entity_poly.pdbx_strand_id
1 'polypeptide(L)'
;MTESFSSNNFLTDIPSPGSIIHVRGREWVALPQNNEDKLNKVLHIKPIGEGENLSSTLFWPLEGSSVKSATFAPPDPKKSGSQNSAVLLRDSFLLKLRAGTGPFRSLGNIAVEPRSYQLVPLLLALKQSVARLLIADEVGLGKTVEALLVAREFLDRGEIQKITVICPPHLCVKWKEDMKKQFNLSAEILRPGTAKKLEKDLPIGKSIFDIIPFTIVSLDWIKSDRNRESFLRSCGEFVIVDEAHTCAARKGGLRQQRYQLIKGLSKNLNRHLLLLTATPHSGDSEAFDNLLGLLDSKFDNLSELIEGQSRKDLRSDLGNYFVQRRRQDIKQDWGIGGADFPDRETREATYSITGEWGYLFEDVIAYAREIIKRSSNESNQKKRLSWWAALALLRCVSSSPAAAASSLQTKLINEQTSDKDKNNTTFINDDFEKIAQNTVLDGIEENLSNEEAAPGSNLFVSSDAKHIESLIRRSNNLKGKIHDPKLKKLINEINNFLKDKYKPIIFCRFRPTAHYLEEQLNIEFDKSKFFIRAVTGELPPEERLNRIQEFDNAIKNGKIPILIATDCLSEGIDLQYIFDAVIHYDLCWNPTRHEQREGRIDRFGQKNYKVRALMIHGDESNPIDYRVLKVILEKERIIRKELGVSVPIPGNANAIAEVMMSSILDQEQIIQTTLDLGLKDNLNSQLELEAVLEKEWQSAKEKAKSTRTIFAQRSLKPEDVIKEWESSQTVLGDESDVERF
;
A
#
# COMPACT_ATOMS: atom_id res chain seq x y z
N MET A 1 55.96 37.41 -5.79
CA MET A 1 56.09 37.30 -7.25
C MET A 1 55.00 36.32 -7.69
N THR A 2 53.94 36.85 -8.19
CA THR A 2 52.81 36.12 -8.75
C THR A 2 52.99 36.06 -10.25
N GLU A 3 53.58 35.02 -10.75
CA GLU A 3 53.55 34.78 -12.19
C GLU A 3 52.22 34.20 -12.57
N SER A 4 51.43 35.01 -13.23
CA SER A 4 50.19 34.67 -13.92
C SER A 4 50.57 33.82 -15.17
N PHE A 5 50.31 32.52 -15.09
CA PHE A 5 50.24 31.67 -16.29
C PHE A 5 48.95 31.94 -17.04
N SER A 6 48.93 32.96 -17.85
CA SER A 6 47.89 33.18 -18.85
C SER A 6 48.41 32.75 -20.22
N SER A 7 48.48 31.46 -20.50
CA SER A 7 48.51 30.98 -21.88
C SER A 7 47.09 31.02 -22.42
N ASN A 8 46.80 31.89 -23.38
CA ASN A 8 45.57 31.99 -24.14
C ASN A 8 45.39 30.77 -25.06
N ASN A 9 45.20 29.58 -24.52
CA ASN A 9 45.00 28.35 -25.29
C ASN A 9 43.51 28.19 -25.59
N PHE A 10 42.97 29.01 -26.51
CA PHE A 10 41.70 28.74 -27.13
C PHE A 10 41.79 27.48 -27.99
N LEU A 11 40.76 26.63 -27.87
CA LEU A 11 40.71 25.41 -28.67
C LEU A 11 40.17 25.70 -30.08
N THR A 12 40.86 25.23 -31.08
CA THR A 12 40.46 25.34 -32.49
C THR A 12 39.45 24.25 -32.87
N ASP A 13 39.60 23.08 -32.28
CA ASP A 13 38.80 21.90 -32.56
C ASP A 13 38.01 21.45 -31.34
N ILE A 14 36.94 20.68 -31.58
CA ILE A 14 36.12 20.09 -30.51
C ILE A 14 37.00 19.17 -29.65
N PRO A 15 37.05 19.39 -28.32
CA PRO A 15 37.91 18.61 -27.43
C PRO A 15 37.46 17.14 -27.36
N SER A 16 38.44 16.26 -27.17
CA SER A 16 38.15 14.84 -26.98
C SER A 16 37.36 14.57 -25.69
N PRO A 17 36.54 13.51 -25.64
CA PRO A 17 35.86 13.12 -24.42
C PRO A 17 36.79 12.97 -23.22
N GLY A 18 36.40 13.49 -22.06
CA GLY A 18 37.24 13.51 -20.85
C GLY A 18 38.14 14.73 -20.72
N SER A 19 38.28 15.57 -21.76
CA SER A 19 39.07 16.82 -21.68
C SER A 19 38.42 17.80 -20.74
N ILE A 20 39.22 18.52 -19.94
CA ILE A 20 38.76 19.60 -19.10
C ILE A 20 38.85 20.89 -19.90
N ILE A 21 37.76 21.64 -19.92
CA ILE A 21 37.60 22.91 -20.62
C ILE A 21 37.11 23.98 -19.69
N HIS A 22 37.51 25.22 -19.94
CA HIS A 22 36.97 26.38 -19.27
C HIS A 22 36.06 27.16 -20.23
N VAL A 23 34.78 27.27 -19.90
CA VAL A 23 33.81 28.04 -20.68
C VAL A 23 32.69 28.53 -19.77
N ARG A 24 32.06 29.65 -20.10
CA ARG A 24 30.98 30.26 -19.30
C ARG A 24 31.40 30.49 -17.83
N GLY A 25 32.67 30.85 -17.60
CA GLY A 25 33.17 31.25 -16.29
C GLY A 25 33.47 30.12 -15.31
N ARG A 26 33.43 28.84 -15.74
CA ARG A 26 33.81 27.68 -14.90
C ARG A 26 34.35 26.51 -15.70
N GLU A 27 34.83 25.49 -14.98
CA GLU A 27 35.43 24.30 -15.56
C GLU A 27 34.39 23.20 -15.81
N TRP A 28 34.57 22.50 -16.94
CA TRP A 28 33.66 21.44 -17.41
C TRP A 28 34.47 20.27 -17.95
N VAL A 29 33.85 19.07 -17.90
CA VAL A 29 34.38 17.88 -18.60
C VAL A 29 33.58 17.70 -19.90
N ALA A 30 34.28 17.50 -20.99
CA ALA A 30 33.71 17.16 -22.28
C ALA A 30 33.19 15.72 -22.25
N LEU A 31 31.92 15.51 -22.65
CA LEU A 31 31.27 14.21 -22.67
C LEU A 31 31.41 13.54 -24.04
N PRO A 32 31.27 12.21 -24.14
CA PRO A 32 31.23 11.51 -25.42
C PRO A 32 30.12 12.04 -26.32
N GLN A 33 30.42 12.13 -27.62
CA GLN A 33 29.50 12.57 -28.66
C GLN A 33 29.00 11.36 -29.47
N ASN A 34 27.72 11.33 -29.81
CA ASN A 34 27.19 10.42 -30.81
C ASN A 34 27.45 10.93 -32.25
N ASN A 35 27.04 10.17 -33.25
CA ASN A 35 27.28 10.55 -34.66
C ASN A 35 26.46 11.80 -35.06
N GLU A 36 25.29 12.01 -34.51
CA GLU A 36 24.44 13.20 -34.79
C GLU A 36 25.06 14.46 -34.16
N ASP A 37 25.59 14.35 -32.93
CA ASP A 37 26.29 15.45 -32.24
C ASP A 37 27.52 15.91 -33.01
N LYS A 38 28.26 14.97 -33.56
CA LYS A 38 29.44 15.26 -34.40
C LYS A 38 29.06 15.98 -35.68
N LEU A 39 28.00 15.54 -36.36
CA LEU A 39 27.47 16.17 -37.57
C LEU A 39 26.98 17.59 -37.28
N ASN A 40 26.29 17.78 -36.17
CA ASN A 40 25.75 19.05 -35.76
C ASN A 40 26.73 19.96 -35.02
N LYS A 41 27.99 19.50 -34.82
CA LYS A 41 29.05 20.19 -34.08
C LYS A 41 28.59 20.63 -32.68
N VAL A 42 27.93 19.70 -31.98
CA VAL A 42 27.42 19.89 -30.61
C VAL A 42 28.33 19.17 -29.62
N LEU A 43 28.72 19.82 -28.53
CA LEU A 43 29.50 19.24 -27.45
C LEU A 43 28.71 19.24 -26.16
N HIS A 44 28.43 18.07 -25.58
CA HIS A 44 27.87 17.94 -24.27
C HIS A 44 28.95 18.08 -23.20
N ILE A 45 28.66 18.84 -22.16
CA ILE A 45 29.58 19.13 -21.07
C ILE A 45 28.94 18.93 -19.71
N LYS A 46 29.74 18.50 -18.73
CA LYS A 46 29.34 18.32 -17.34
C LYS A 46 30.24 19.19 -16.44
N PRO A 47 29.66 19.95 -15.45
CA PRO A 47 30.46 20.80 -14.57
C PRO A 47 31.36 19.95 -13.65
N ILE A 48 32.50 20.50 -13.27
CA ILE A 48 33.36 19.99 -12.22
C ILE A 48 33.00 20.67 -10.92
N GLY A 49 32.71 19.93 -9.86
CA GLY A 49 32.36 20.45 -8.55
C GLY A 49 30.85 20.48 -8.25
N GLU A 50 30.41 21.36 -7.35
CA GLU A 50 29.03 21.47 -6.90
C GLU A 50 28.06 21.71 -8.07
N GLY A 51 27.00 20.92 -8.16
CA GLY A 51 26.02 20.97 -9.25
C GLY A 51 26.20 19.85 -10.29
N GLU A 52 26.75 18.70 -9.92
CA GLU A 52 27.07 17.56 -10.80
C GLU A 52 25.92 17.06 -11.70
N ASN A 53 24.68 17.43 -11.44
CA ASN A 53 23.53 16.99 -12.23
C ASN A 53 23.13 17.94 -13.38
N LEU A 54 23.90 19.00 -13.60
CA LEU A 54 23.64 19.99 -14.65
C LEU A 54 24.54 19.73 -15.86
N SER A 55 24.18 18.79 -16.73
CA SER A 55 24.79 18.71 -18.05
C SER A 55 24.35 19.94 -18.88
N SER A 56 25.26 20.51 -19.64
CA SER A 56 25.00 21.59 -20.56
C SER A 56 25.48 21.22 -21.96
N THR A 57 25.07 22.00 -22.93
CA THR A 57 25.40 21.76 -24.34
C THR A 57 26.05 23.01 -24.92
N LEU A 58 27.15 22.83 -25.62
CA LEU A 58 27.83 23.87 -26.40
C LEU A 58 27.56 23.65 -27.87
N PHE A 59 27.19 24.69 -28.58
CA PHE A 59 27.16 24.70 -30.02
C PHE A 59 28.50 25.24 -30.54
N TRP A 60 29.38 24.33 -31.02
CA TRP A 60 30.75 24.67 -31.32
C TRP A 60 30.94 25.84 -32.30
N PRO A 61 30.14 26.00 -33.37
CA PRO A 61 30.28 27.13 -34.31
C PRO A 61 30.07 28.51 -33.66
N LEU A 62 29.34 28.59 -32.55
CA LEU A 62 29.10 29.85 -31.87
C LEU A 62 30.02 30.07 -30.68
N GLU A 63 30.23 29.04 -29.87
CA GLU A 63 30.90 29.15 -28.56
C GLU A 63 32.34 28.61 -28.58
N GLY A 64 32.73 27.85 -29.59
CA GLY A 64 34.06 27.21 -29.64
C GLY A 64 35.23 28.20 -29.50
N SER A 65 35.09 29.40 -30.04
CA SER A 65 36.10 30.47 -29.90
C SER A 65 36.27 30.99 -28.48
N SER A 66 35.32 30.73 -27.58
CA SER A 66 35.41 31.11 -26.16
C SER A 66 35.91 30.00 -25.25
N VAL A 67 36.07 28.77 -25.78
CA VAL A 67 36.45 27.60 -25.03
C VAL A 67 37.96 27.55 -24.90
N LYS A 68 38.45 27.45 -23.67
CA LYS A 68 39.88 27.28 -23.36
C LYS A 68 40.15 25.89 -22.81
N SER A 69 41.29 25.33 -23.15
CA SER A 69 41.77 24.14 -22.46
C SER A 69 42.02 24.44 -20.99
N ALA A 70 41.61 23.59 -20.11
CA ALA A 70 41.85 23.69 -18.69
C ALA A 70 42.54 22.42 -18.18
N THR A 71 43.30 22.56 -17.11
CA THR A 71 43.91 21.44 -16.38
C THR A 71 43.61 21.62 -14.91
N PHE A 72 43.66 20.54 -14.16
CA PHE A 72 43.59 20.68 -12.70
C PHE A 72 44.79 21.50 -12.21
N ALA A 73 44.49 22.44 -11.29
CA ALA A 73 45.55 23.14 -10.60
C ALA A 73 46.49 22.11 -9.90
N PRO A 74 47.84 22.33 -9.93
CA PRO A 74 48.72 21.45 -9.19
C PRO A 74 48.30 21.41 -7.70
N PRO A 75 48.51 20.27 -7.02
CA PRO A 75 48.15 20.16 -5.61
C PRO A 75 48.82 21.24 -4.77
N ASP A 76 48.01 21.94 -3.94
CA ASP A 76 48.53 22.93 -3.00
C ASP A 76 49.06 22.20 -1.75
N PRO A 77 50.38 22.26 -1.47
CA PRO A 77 50.99 21.60 -0.30
C PRO A 77 50.36 22.02 1.03
N LYS A 78 49.76 23.21 1.09
CA LYS A 78 49.10 23.74 2.29
C LYS A 78 47.71 23.12 2.51
N LYS A 79 47.16 22.49 1.49
CA LYS A 79 45.88 21.79 1.52
C LYS A 79 46.06 20.26 1.50
N SER A 80 47.24 19.76 1.76
CA SER A 80 47.48 18.32 1.83
C SER A 80 46.64 17.69 2.95
N GLY A 81 45.88 16.64 2.62
CA GLY A 81 45.13 15.84 3.59
C GLY A 81 46.07 15.00 4.46
N SER A 82 45.53 14.39 5.49
CA SER A 82 46.30 13.43 6.30
C SER A 82 46.55 12.13 5.53
N GLN A 83 47.59 11.38 5.95
CA GLN A 83 47.82 10.04 5.43
C GLN A 83 46.60 9.14 5.57
N ASN A 84 45.89 9.25 6.71
CA ASN A 84 44.67 8.49 6.96
C ASN A 84 43.55 8.81 5.94
N SER A 85 43.41 10.07 5.52
CA SER A 85 42.46 10.45 4.47
C SER A 85 42.82 9.83 3.11
N ALA A 86 44.13 9.75 2.78
CA ALA A 86 44.56 9.12 1.56
C ALA A 86 44.36 7.59 1.57
N VAL A 87 44.60 6.96 2.72
CA VAL A 87 44.33 5.53 2.93
C VAL A 87 42.83 5.26 2.80
N LEU A 88 41.97 6.05 3.48
CA LEU A 88 40.52 5.92 3.39
C LEU A 88 40.03 6.07 1.95
N LEU A 89 40.52 7.04 1.21
CA LEU A 89 40.18 7.24 -0.20
C LEU A 89 40.60 6.03 -1.06
N ARG A 90 41.82 5.54 -0.90
CA ARG A 90 42.33 4.33 -1.59
C ARG A 90 41.39 3.13 -1.29
N ASP A 91 41.10 2.89 -0.03
CA ASP A 91 40.33 1.73 0.41
C ASP A 91 38.87 1.82 -0.05
N SER A 92 38.30 3.03 -0.07
CA SER A 92 36.98 3.29 -0.65
C SER A 92 36.95 2.97 -2.15
N PHE A 93 37.99 3.33 -2.91
CA PHE A 93 38.12 2.96 -4.31
C PHE A 93 38.27 1.44 -4.51
N LEU A 94 39.04 0.76 -3.66
CA LEU A 94 39.21 -0.69 -3.73
C LEU A 94 37.87 -1.41 -3.43
N LEU A 95 37.11 -0.97 -2.44
CA LEU A 95 35.77 -1.49 -2.17
C LEU A 95 34.84 -1.29 -3.36
N LYS A 96 34.84 -0.11 -3.96
CA LYS A 96 34.04 0.18 -5.15
C LYS A 96 34.38 -0.69 -6.35
N LEU A 97 35.69 -0.94 -6.58
CA LEU A 97 36.14 -1.83 -7.63
C LEU A 97 35.72 -3.29 -7.35
N ARG A 98 35.87 -3.77 -6.12
CA ARG A 98 35.44 -5.12 -5.72
C ARG A 98 33.93 -5.29 -5.90
N ALA A 99 33.11 -4.33 -5.42
CA ALA A 99 31.67 -4.35 -5.61
C ALA A 99 31.28 -4.45 -7.10
N GLY A 100 32.06 -3.87 -8.01
CA GLY A 100 31.85 -3.96 -9.46
C GLY A 100 32.20 -5.31 -10.10
N THR A 101 32.93 -6.19 -9.41
CA THR A 101 33.32 -7.51 -9.92
C THR A 101 32.45 -8.67 -9.49
N GLY A 102 31.57 -8.46 -8.48
CA GLY A 102 30.61 -9.44 -8.01
C GLY A 102 29.43 -9.65 -8.97
N PRO A 103 28.64 -10.71 -8.77
CA PRO A 103 27.43 -10.97 -9.56
C PRO A 103 26.37 -9.86 -9.40
N PHE A 104 26.37 -9.16 -8.26
CA PHE A 104 25.50 -8.03 -7.98
C PHE A 104 26.31 -6.77 -7.69
N ARG A 105 26.10 -5.74 -8.49
CA ARG A 105 26.80 -4.45 -8.35
C ARG A 105 26.19 -3.55 -7.28
N SER A 106 24.89 -3.70 -7.05
CA SER A 106 24.12 -2.87 -6.12
C SER A 106 24.51 -3.04 -4.66
N LEU A 107 25.00 -4.22 -4.25
CA LEU A 107 25.27 -4.54 -2.84
C LEU A 107 26.26 -3.59 -2.16
N GLY A 108 27.23 -3.07 -2.89
CA GLY A 108 28.17 -2.07 -2.37
C GLY A 108 27.61 -0.66 -2.21
N ASN A 109 26.38 -0.41 -2.68
CA ASN A 109 25.77 0.93 -2.72
C ASN A 109 24.45 1.03 -1.90
N ILE A 110 24.09 -0.02 -1.18
CA ILE A 110 22.88 -0.08 -0.36
C ILE A 110 23.23 -0.17 1.13
N ALA A 111 22.34 0.36 1.97
CA ALA A 111 22.49 0.35 3.43
C ALA A 111 21.56 -0.68 4.11
N VAL A 112 20.92 -1.55 3.32
CA VAL A 112 20.10 -2.65 3.79
C VAL A 112 20.78 -3.96 3.43
N GLU A 113 20.76 -4.91 4.36
CA GLU A 113 21.19 -6.29 4.10
C GLU A 113 20.00 -7.08 3.54
N PRO A 114 19.99 -7.38 2.23
CA PRO A 114 18.89 -8.17 1.64
C PRO A 114 18.95 -9.61 2.14
N ARG A 115 17.80 -10.23 2.29
CA ARG A 115 17.73 -11.66 2.55
C ARG A 115 17.87 -12.44 1.23
N SER A 116 18.43 -13.64 1.31
CA SER A 116 18.65 -14.46 0.13
C SER A 116 17.40 -14.66 -0.72
N TYR A 117 16.22 -14.84 -0.11
CA TYR A 117 14.97 -14.95 -0.86
C TYR A 117 14.61 -13.66 -1.60
N GLN A 118 14.98 -12.47 -1.11
CA GLN A 118 14.69 -11.18 -1.76
C GLN A 118 15.49 -10.96 -3.05
N LEU A 119 16.50 -11.79 -3.31
CA LEU A 119 17.26 -11.76 -4.55
C LEU A 119 16.54 -12.47 -5.71
N VAL A 120 15.52 -13.26 -5.44
CA VAL A 120 14.78 -14.00 -6.49
C VAL A 120 14.22 -13.07 -7.57
N PRO A 121 13.49 -11.96 -7.25
CA PRO A 121 13.04 -11.03 -8.29
C PRO A 121 14.20 -10.39 -9.06
N LEU A 122 15.30 -10.11 -8.39
CA LEU A 122 16.51 -9.57 -9.04
C LEU A 122 17.08 -10.55 -10.06
N LEU A 123 17.25 -11.82 -9.69
CA LEU A 123 17.76 -12.85 -10.60
C LEU A 123 16.82 -13.10 -11.79
N LEU A 124 15.50 -13.04 -11.57
CA LEU A 124 14.52 -13.14 -12.66
C LEU A 124 14.60 -11.91 -13.59
N ALA A 125 14.74 -10.72 -13.05
CA ALA A 125 14.88 -9.49 -13.82
C ALA A 125 16.13 -9.51 -14.69
N LEU A 126 17.26 -9.97 -14.14
CA LEU A 126 18.52 -10.06 -14.88
C LEU A 126 18.55 -11.11 -16.01
N LYS A 127 17.59 -12.05 -16.00
CA LYS A 127 17.40 -13.01 -17.11
C LYS A 127 16.61 -12.44 -18.27
N GLN A 128 15.93 -11.30 -18.07
CA GLN A 128 15.11 -10.65 -19.09
C GLN A 128 15.90 -9.49 -19.73
N SER A 129 15.73 -9.28 -21.04
CA SER A 129 16.28 -8.12 -21.73
C SER A 129 15.63 -6.80 -21.26
N VAL A 130 14.36 -6.86 -20.91
CA VAL A 130 13.61 -5.77 -20.28
C VAL A 130 12.88 -6.37 -19.09
N ALA A 131 13.22 -5.94 -17.88
CA ALA A 131 12.64 -6.48 -16.67
C ALA A 131 11.15 -6.12 -16.55
N ARG A 132 10.28 -7.13 -16.57
CA ARG A 132 8.84 -7.01 -16.38
C ARG A 132 8.37 -8.07 -15.42
N LEU A 133 8.06 -7.67 -14.18
CA LEU A 133 7.72 -8.60 -13.11
C LEU A 133 6.48 -8.15 -12.32
N LEU A 134 5.68 -9.10 -11.92
CA LEU A 134 4.69 -8.96 -10.86
C LEU A 134 5.22 -9.61 -9.59
N ILE A 135 5.51 -8.81 -8.57
CA ILE A 135 5.95 -9.26 -7.25
C ILE A 135 4.73 -9.23 -6.32
N ALA A 136 4.23 -10.43 -6.01
CA ALA A 136 2.99 -10.63 -5.27
C ALA A 136 3.21 -11.35 -3.93
N ASP A 137 4.32 -11.12 -3.31
CA ASP A 137 4.72 -11.71 -2.03
C ASP A 137 3.79 -11.29 -0.89
N GLU A 138 3.67 -12.16 0.11
CA GLU A 138 2.87 -11.91 1.31
C GLU A 138 3.29 -10.61 2.00
N VAL A 139 2.35 -9.98 2.73
CA VAL A 139 2.63 -8.75 3.49
C VAL A 139 3.78 -8.98 4.47
N GLY A 140 4.73 -8.05 4.51
CA GLY A 140 5.88 -8.10 5.44
C GLY A 140 7.13 -8.81 4.91
N LEU A 141 7.11 -9.41 3.71
CA LEU A 141 8.30 -10.03 3.09
C LEU A 141 9.30 -9.03 2.49
N GLY A 142 8.90 -7.77 2.30
CA GLY A 142 9.81 -6.72 1.85
C GLY A 142 9.78 -6.43 0.35
N LYS A 143 8.60 -6.49 -0.30
CA LYS A 143 8.43 -6.16 -1.72
C LYS A 143 9.09 -4.84 -2.16
N THR A 144 9.08 -3.82 -1.28
CA THR A 144 9.75 -2.54 -1.53
C THR A 144 11.26 -2.72 -1.68
N VAL A 145 11.87 -3.53 -0.80
CA VAL A 145 13.30 -3.85 -0.86
C VAL A 145 13.62 -4.62 -2.14
N GLU A 146 12.81 -5.62 -2.49
CA GLU A 146 12.96 -6.40 -3.71
C GLU A 146 12.92 -5.55 -4.97
N ALA A 147 11.93 -4.65 -5.07
CA ALA A 147 11.80 -3.75 -6.21
C ALA A 147 12.96 -2.77 -6.32
N LEU A 148 13.41 -2.22 -5.18
CA LEU A 148 14.54 -1.29 -5.15
C LEU A 148 15.88 -1.98 -5.39
N LEU A 149 16.04 -3.26 -5.00
CA LEU A 149 17.22 -4.06 -5.37
C LEU A 149 17.33 -4.19 -6.89
N VAL A 150 16.22 -4.54 -7.55
CA VAL A 150 16.20 -4.62 -9.02
C VAL A 150 16.53 -3.25 -9.64
N ALA A 151 15.85 -2.19 -9.21
CA ALA A 151 16.05 -0.85 -9.76
C ALA A 151 17.49 -0.35 -9.55
N ARG A 152 18.05 -0.58 -8.35
CA ARG A 152 19.43 -0.17 -8.02
C ARG A 152 20.45 -0.95 -8.84
N GLU A 153 20.25 -2.25 -9.04
CA GLU A 153 21.14 -3.08 -9.83
C GLU A 153 21.21 -2.61 -11.29
N PHE A 154 20.07 -2.34 -11.93
CA PHE A 154 20.02 -1.84 -13.30
C PHE A 154 20.66 -0.44 -13.42
N LEU A 155 20.50 0.40 -12.39
CA LEU A 155 21.17 1.71 -12.33
C LEU A 155 22.68 1.56 -12.21
N ASP A 156 23.18 0.68 -11.33
CA ASP A 156 24.61 0.47 -11.12
C ASP A 156 25.27 -0.27 -12.29
N ARG A 157 24.49 -1.01 -13.09
CA ARG A 157 24.94 -1.57 -14.39
C ARG A 157 25.00 -0.51 -15.50
N GLY A 158 24.38 0.65 -15.28
CA GLY A 158 24.28 1.71 -16.29
C GLY A 158 23.24 1.43 -17.39
N GLU A 159 22.34 0.47 -17.16
CA GLU A 159 21.28 0.10 -18.11
C GLU A 159 20.13 1.08 -18.07
N ILE A 160 19.93 1.78 -16.94
CA ILE A 160 18.94 2.83 -16.73
C ILE A 160 19.56 4.06 -16.10
N GLN A 161 18.92 5.22 -16.28
CA GLN A 161 19.33 6.48 -15.67
C GLN A 161 18.20 7.08 -14.80
N LYS A 162 16.95 6.66 -15.02
CA LYS A 162 15.77 7.23 -14.37
C LYS A 162 14.89 6.15 -13.77
N ILE A 163 14.42 6.42 -12.55
CA ILE A 163 13.50 5.54 -11.83
C ILE A 163 12.26 6.36 -11.46
N THR A 164 11.09 5.82 -11.79
CA THR A 164 9.81 6.39 -11.40
C THR A 164 9.03 5.40 -10.54
N VAL A 165 8.64 5.81 -9.34
CA VAL A 165 7.75 5.05 -8.46
C VAL A 165 6.35 5.66 -8.55
N ILE A 166 5.37 4.84 -8.90
CA ILE A 166 3.95 5.19 -8.90
C ILE A 166 3.31 4.47 -7.73
N CYS A 167 2.77 5.21 -6.77
CA CYS A 167 2.20 4.63 -5.57
C CYS A 167 0.99 5.42 -5.07
N PRO A 168 0.19 4.87 -4.14
CA PRO A 168 -0.83 5.62 -3.43
C PRO A 168 -0.26 6.84 -2.70
N PRO A 169 -1.04 7.94 -2.55
CA PRO A 169 -0.57 9.20 -1.97
C PRO A 169 0.09 9.06 -0.59
N HIS A 170 -0.44 8.17 0.25
CA HIS A 170 0.04 7.93 1.62
C HIS A 170 1.38 7.18 1.68
N LEU A 171 1.76 6.47 0.61
CA LEU A 171 3.02 5.73 0.51
C LEU A 171 4.19 6.59 -0.02
N CYS A 172 3.92 7.74 -0.64
CA CYS A 172 4.96 8.55 -1.28
C CYS A 172 6.11 8.93 -0.33
N VAL A 173 5.79 9.31 0.91
CA VAL A 173 6.81 9.72 1.90
C VAL A 173 7.66 8.53 2.31
N LYS A 174 7.04 7.38 2.56
CA LYS A 174 7.76 6.15 2.89
C LYS A 174 8.69 5.72 1.76
N TRP A 175 8.23 5.72 0.52
CA TRP A 175 9.07 5.42 -0.65
C TRP A 175 10.29 6.34 -0.72
N LYS A 176 10.09 7.65 -0.49
CA LYS A 176 11.21 8.62 -0.46
C LYS A 176 12.22 8.29 0.64
N GLU A 177 11.75 7.91 1.83
CA GLU A 177 12.61 7.53 2.94
C GLU A 177 13.35 6.23 2.67
N ASP A 178 12.68 5.18 2.20
CA ASP A 178 13.28 3.88 1.89
C ASP A 178 14.31 4.01 0.76
N MET A 179 14.01 4.73 -0.31
CA MET A 179 14.95 5.02 -1.39
C MET A 179 16.20 5.73 -0.88
N LYS A 180 16.03 6.74 0.00
CA LYS A 180 17.18 7.50 0.52
C LYS A 180 17.97 6.72 1.54
N LYS A 181 17.32 6.16 2.58
CA LYS A 181 17.98 5.54 3.73
C LYS A 181 18.59 4.18 3.40
N GLN A 182 17.87 3.37 2.60
CA GLN A 182 18.26 1.98 2.34
C GLN A 182 19.03 1.81 1.02
N PHE A 183 18.72 2.63 0.00
CA PHE A 183 19.26 2.48 -1.35
C PHE A 183 20.10 3.66 -1.84
N ASN A 184 20.29 4.67 -0.99
CA ASN A 184 21.08 5.87 -1.32
C ASN A 184 20.61 6.56 -2.62
N LEU A 185 19.28 6.62 -2.82
CA LEU A 185 18.62 7.26 -3.96
C LEU A 185 17.82 8.47 -3.49
N SER A 186 18.20 9.67 -3.91
CA SER A 186 17.49 10.91 -3.55
C SER A 186 16.37 11.19 -4.55
N ALA A 187 15.15 10.77 -4.22
CA ALA A 187 13.97 10.93 -5.06
C ALA A 187 13.14 12.15 -4.66
N GLU A 188 12.44 12.75 -5.64
CA GLU A 188 11.50 13.85 -5.41
C GLU A 188 10.04 13.39 -5.54
N ILE A 189 9.20 13.83 -4.56
CA ILE A 189 7.77 13.57 -4.58
C ILE A 189 7.08 14.62 -5.43
N LEU A 190 6.46 14.18 -6.52
CA LEU A 190 5.69 15.04 -7.41
C LEU A 190 4.21 15.04 -7.01
N ARG A 191 3.76 16.17 -6.48
CA ARG A 191 2.37 16.49 -6.13
C ARG A 191 1.92 17.73 -6.89
N PRO A 192 0.60 18.03 -7.01
CA PRO A 192 0.13 19.20 -7.74
C PRO A 192 0.82 20.52 -7.37
N GLY A 193 1.10 20.73 -6.07
CA GLY A 193 1.76 21.94 -5.58
C GLY A 193 3.26 21.98 -5.88
N THR A 194 3.98 20.88 -5.68
CA THR A 194 5.42 20.78 -5.95
C THR A 194 5.71 20.76 -7.45
N ALA A 195 4.89 20.06 -8.23
CA ALA A 195 5.02 20.01 -9.68
C ALA A 195 4.91 21.40 -10.32
N LYS A 196 3.86 22.17 -9.98
CA LYS A 196 3.70 23.55 -10.48
C LYS A 196 4.87 24.48 -10.12
N LYS A 197 5.50 24.27 -8.97
CA LYS A 197 6.65 25.08 -8.53
C LYS A 197 7.90 24.73 -9.34
N LEU A 198 8.13 23.43 -9.55
CA LEU A 198 9.25 22.94 -10.36
C LEU A 198 9.09 23.28 -11.85
N GLU A 199 7.85 23.21 -12.39
CA GLU A 199 7.55 23.54 -13.79
C GLU A 199 7.92 25.00 -14.16
N LYS A 200 7.88 25.93 -13.21
CA LYS A 200 8.23 27.33 -13.46
C LYS A 200 9.70 27.55 -13.77
N ASP A 201 10.55 26.69 -13.23
CA ASP A 201 12.02 26.79 -13.34
C ASP A 201 12.58 25.91 -14.47
N LEU A 202 11.69 25.25 -15.26
CA LEU A 202 12.10 24.36 -16.35
C LEU A 202 12.46 25.12 -17.63
N PRO A 203 13.46 24.65 -18.37
CA PRO A 203 13.71 25.10 -19.73
C PRO A 203 12.51 24.84 -20.64
N ILE A 204 12.30 25.69 -21.63
CA ILE A 204 11.19 25.57 -22.59
C ILE A 204 11.28 24.21 -23.31
N GLY A 205 10.18 23.46 -23.30
CA GLY A 205 10.08 22.14 -23.97
C GLY A 205 10.57 20.95 -23.16
N LYS A 206 11.04 21.15 -21.92
CA LYS A 206 11.43 20.08 -21.01
C LYS A 206 10.32 19.78 -20.00
N SER A 207 10.12 18.52 -19.69
CA SER A 207 9.24 18.03 -18.62
C SER A 207 10.03 17.87 -17.30
N ILE A 208 9.33 17.91 -16.16
CA ILE A 208 9.92 17.57 -14.86
C ILE A 208 10.61 16.20 -14.91
N PHE A 209 9.99 15.24 -15.58
CA PHE A 209 10.48 13.86 -15.72
C PHE A 209 11.73 13.75 -16.60
N ASP A 210 12.05 14.79 -17.39
CA ASP A 210 13.29 14.83 -18.18
C ASP A 210 14.49 15.22 -17.32
N ILE A 211 14.27 16.02 -16.26
CA ILE A 211 15.32 16.63 -15.45
C ILE A 211 15.56 15.85 -14.15
N ILE A 212 14.49 15.42 -13.47
CA ILE A 212 14.61 14.72 -12.20
C ILE A 212 14.76 13.21 -12.46
N PRO A 213 15.91 12.61 -12.11
CA PRO A 213 16.19 11.22 -12.42
C PRO A 213 15.35 10.24 -11.58
N PHE A 214 15.07 10.59 -10.30
CA PHE A 214 14.33 9.73 -9.39
C PHE A 214 13.07 10.43 -8.92
N THR A 215 11.92 9.92 -9.34
CA THR A 215 10.62 10.55 -9.07
C THR A 215 9.66 9.59 -8.37
N ILE A 216 8.91 10.12 -7.43
CA ILE A 216 7.79 9.42 -6.79
C ILE A 216 6.51 10.18 -7.12
N VAL A 217 5.57 9.48 -7.75
CA VAL A 217 4.36 10.08 -8.31
C VAL A 217 3.14 9.45 -7.67
N SER A 218 2.21 10.29 -7.20
CA SER A 218 0.93 9.80 -6.73
C SER A 218 0.07 9.31 -7.90
N LEU A 219 -0.41 8.07 -7.80
CA LEU A 219 -1.31 7.47 -8.79
C LEU A 219 -2.56 8.32 -9.04
N ASP A 220 -3.09 8.96 -7.99
CA ASP A 220 -4.29 9.79 -8.11
C ASP A 220 -4.06 11.13 -8.82
N TRP A 221 -2.87 11.67 -8.73
CA TRP A 221 -2.51 12.91 -9.44
C TRP A 221 -2.27 12.66 -10.93
N ILE A 222 -1.55 11.59 -11.26
CA ILE A 222 -1.10 11.36 -12.63
C ILE A 222 -2.16 10.71 -13.52
N LYS A 223 -3.21 10.08 -12.95
CA LYS A 223 -4.30 9.48 -13.74
C LYS A 223 -5.15 10.48 -14.51
N SER A 224 -5.11 11.78 -14.12
CA SER A 224 -5.88 12.83 -14.79
C SER A 224 -5.39 13.06 -16.22
N ASP A 225 -6.31 13.25 -17.17
CA ASP A 225 -6.01 13.34 -18.60
C ASP A 225 -4.96 14.40 -18.94
N ARG A 226 -5.00 15.52 -18.24
CA ARG A 226 -4.05 16.62 -18.44
C ARG A 226 -2.59 16.24 -18.16
N ASN A 227 -2.35 15.45 -17.13
CA ASN A 227 -0.99 15.08 -16.70
C ASN A 227 -0.52 13.79 -17.36
N ARG A 228 -1.48 12.90 -17.70
CA ARG A 228 -1.21 11.55 -18.20
C ARG A 228 -0.38 11.54 -19.48
N GLU A 229 -0.72 12.34 -20.48
CA GLU A 229 -0.02 12.32 -21.76
C GLU A 229 1.43 12.81 -21.67
N SER A 230 1.66 13.89 -20.92
CA SER A 230 3.02 14.39 -20.67
C SER A 230 3.85 13.35 -19.93
N PHE A 231 3.27 12.72 -18.89
CA PHE A 231 3.91 11.68 -18.13
C PHE A 231 4.26 10.45 -18.96
N LEU A 232 3.34 9.95 -19.78
CA LEU A 232 3.58 8.78 -20.64
C LEU A 232 4.76 8.98 -21.60
N ARG A 233 4.95 10.22 -22.07
CA ARG A 233 6.05 10.57 -23.00
C ARG A 233 7.40 10.68 -22.27
N SER A 234 7.42 11.30 -21.10
CA SER A 234 8.66 11.68 -20.41
C SER A 234 9.01 10.80 -19.19
N CYS A 235 8.15 9.82 -18.86
CA CYS A 235 8.37 8.88 -17.76
C CYS A 235 9.68 8.11 -17.94
N GLY A 236 10.37 7.85 -16.83
CA GLY A 236 11.64 7.14 -16.81
C GLY A 236 11.61 5.75 -17.45
N GLU A 237 12.80 5.22 -17.67
CA GLU A 237 13.01 3.89 -18.29
C GLU A 237 12.60 2.76 -17.37
N PHE A 238 12.64 2.98 -16.07
CA PHE A 238 12.31 2.01 -15.04
C PHE A 238 11.13 2.51 -14.18
N VAL A 239 10.04 1.76 -14.19
CA VAL A 239 8.80 2.12 -13.48
C VAL A 239 8.45 1.04 -12.47
N ILE A 240 8.23 1.46 -11.24
CA ILE A 240 7.69 0.63 -10.16
C ILE A 240 6.25 1.10 -9.87
N VAL A 241 5.28 0.19 -9.89
CA VAL A 241 3.88 0.47 -9.53
C VAL A 241 3.55 -0.27 -8.26
N ASP A 242 3.37 0.46 -7.17
CA ASP A 242 2.97 -0.13 -5.89
C ASP A 242 1.45 -0.22 -5.78
N GLU A 243 0.96 -1.21 -5.02
CA GLU A 243 -0.45 -1.59 -4.91
C GLU A 243 -1.13 -1.75 -6.29
N ALA A 244 -0.43 -2.47 -7.17
CA ALA A 244 -0.81 -2.63 -8.58
C ALA A 244 -2.20 -3.24 -8.79
N HIS A 245 -2.75 -3.98 -7.81
CA HIS A 245 -4.12 -4.50 -7.85
C HIS A 245 -5.17 -3.38 -7.98
N THR A 246 -4.85 -2.14 -7.54
CA THR A 246 -5.74 -0.98 -7.72
C THR A 246 -5.79 -0.49 -9.16
N CYS A 247 -4.84 -0.93 -9.99
CA CYS A 247 -4.75 -0.64 -11.42
C CYS A 247 -5.33 -1.76 -12.30
N ALA A 248 -5.86 -2.85 -11.70
CA ALA A 248 -6.53 -3.91 -12.45
C ALA A 248 -7.90 -3.44 -12.96
N ALA A 249 -8.16 -3.59 -14.26
CA ALA A 249 -9.39 -3.10 -14.87
C ALA A 249 -10.63 -3.84 -14.36
N ARG A 250 -11.66 -3.06 -14.06
CA ARG A 250 -13.06 -3.51 -14.01
C ARG A 250 -13.87 -2.58 -14.90
N LYS A 251 -14.95 -3.05 -15.49
CA LYS A 251 -15.83 -2.21 -16.30
C LYS A 251 -16.38 -1.04 -15.48
N GLY A 252 -15.89 0.18 -15.77
CA GLY A 252 -16.37 1.46 -15.21
C GLY A 252 -15.55 2.04 -14.05
N GLY A 253 -15.51 3.39 -13.95
CA GLY A 253 -15.03 4.15 -12.82
C GLY A 253 -13.54 4.47 -12.76
N LEU A 254 -13.06 4.88 -11.57
CA LEU A 254 -11.70 5.36 -11.29
C LEU A 254 -10.61 4.32 -11.60
N ARG A 255 -10.89 3.03 -11.44
CA ARG A 255 -9.96 1.95 -11.78
C ARG A 255 -9.65 1.90 -13.27
N GLN A 256 -10.61 2.25 -14.12
CA GLN A 256 -10.40 2.29 -15.55
C GLN A 256 -9.34 3.34 -15.95
N GLN A 257 -9.33 4.50 -15.31
CA GLN A 257 -8.32 5.55 -15.56
C GLN A 257 -6.92 5.10 -15.09
N ARG A 258 -6.82 4.46 -13.93
CA ARG A 258 -5.56 3.91 -13.42
C ARG A 258 -5.02 2.82 -14.35
N TYR A 259 -5.89 1.90 -14.78
CA TYR A 259 -5.54 0.86 -15.74
C TYR A 259 -5.05 1.44 -17.06
N GLN A 260 -5.77 2.42 -17.62
CA GLN A 260 -5.38 3.07 -18.89
C GLN A 260 -4.02 3.77 -18.77
N LEU A 261 -3.72 4.36 -17.64
CA LEU A 261 -2.40 4.93 -17.38
C LEU A 261 -1.31 3.85 -17.46
N ILE A 262 -1.44 2.78 -16.69
CA ILE A 262 -0.40 1.73 -16.64
C ILE A 262 -0.33 0.98 -17.99
N LYS A 263 -1.47 0.74 -18.63
CA LYS A 263 -1.51 0.18 -20.00
C LYS A 263 -0.79 1.09 -21.01
N GLY A 264 -0.92 2.41 -20.86
CA GLY A 264 -0.15 3.37 -21.66
C GLY A 264 1.36 3.23 -21.45
N LEU A 265 1.81 3.04 -20.19
CA LEU A 265 3.22 2.81 -19.86
C LEU A 265 3.74 1.47 -20.39
N SER A 266 2.93 0.41 -20.32
CA SER A 266 3.31 -0.96 -20.76
C SER A 266 3.47 -1.10 -22.28
N LYS A 267 2.87 -0.20 -23.08
CA LYS A 267 3.03 -0.19 -24.54
C LYS A 267 4.47 0.05 -25.00
N ASN A 268 5.28 0.73 -24.19
CA ASN A 268 6.69 0.88 -24.50
C ASN A 268 7.44 -0.39 -24.07
N LEU A 269 7.77 -1.24 -25.04
CA LEU A 269 8.41 -2.54 -24.79
C LEU A 269 9.82 -2.42 -24.24
N ASN A 270 10.49 -1.29 -24.38
CA ASN A 270 11.83 -1.04 -23.82
C ASN A 270 11.78 -0.52 -22.37
N ARG A 271 10.58 -0.33 -21.81
CA ARG A 271 10.42 0.16 -20.43
C ARG A 271 10.38 -1.00 -19.46
N HIS A 272 11.24 -0.97 -18.45
CA HIS A 272 11.19 -1.89 -17.33
C HIS A 272 9.96 -1.58 -16.47
N LEU A 273 9.22 -2.59 -16.06
CA LEU A 273 7.97 -2.44 -15.33
C LEU A 273 7.87 -3.47 -14.20
N LEU A 274 7.93 -2.99 -12.96
CA LEU A 274 7.69 -3.81 -11.78
C LEU A 274 6.31 -3.47 -11.19
N LEU A 275 5.46 -4.47 -11.05
CA LEU A 275 4.15 -4.37 -10.42
C LEU A 275 4.23 -5.02 -9.03
N LEU A 276 3.88 -4.29 -7.98
CA LEU A 276 3.92 -4.79 -6.60
C LEU A 276 2.51 -4.88 -6.04
N THR A 277 2.17 -6.00 -5.43
CA THR A 277 0.90 -6.17 -4.72
C THR A 277 0.99 -7.30 -3.71
N ALA A 278 0.26 -7.22 -2.60
CA ALA A 278 0.09 -8.36 -1.70
C ALA A 278 -1.13 -9.23 -2.09
N THR A 279 -2.04 -8.66 -2.87
CA THR A 279 -3.31 -9.30 -3.26
C THR A 279 -3.50 -9.25 -4.77
N PRO A 280 -2.78 -10.09 -5.54
CA PRO A 280 -2.86 -10.09 -7.01
C PRO A 280 -4.27 -10.45 -7.50
N HIS A 281 -5.01 -11.24 -6.71
CA HIS A 281 -6.39 -11.61 -6.98
C HIS A 281 -7.35 -10.84 -6.07
N SER A 282 -8.20 -10.03 -6.67
CA SER A 282 -9.35 -9.42 -5.99
C SER A 282 -10.62 -10.30 -6.05
N GLY A 283 -10.48 -11.60 -6.33
CA GLY A 283 -11.61 -12.50 -6.60
C GLY A 283 -12.15 -12.43 -8.03
N ASP A 284 -11.58 -11.57 -8.86
CA ASP A 284 -11.97 -11.30 -10.24
C ASP A 284 -10.86 -11.78 -11.18
N SER A 285 -11.16 -12.82 -11.99
CA SER A 285 -10.20 -13.40 -12.92
C SER A 285 -9.87 -12.45 -14.08
N GLU A 286 -10.83 -11.66 -14.56
CA GLU A 286 -10.61 -10.66 -15.60
C GLU A 286 -9.64 -9.57 -15.11
N ALA A 287 -9.80 -9.10 -13.88
CA ALA A 287 -8.90 -8.12 -13.29
C ALA A 287 -7.47 -8.65 -13.15
N PHE A 288 -7.31 -9.93 -12.82
CA PHE A 288 -6.00 -10.56 -12.74
C PHE A 288 -5.35 -10.74 -14.12
N ASP A 289 -6.10 -11.22 -15.12
CA ASP A 289 -5.61 -11.35 -16.49
C ASP A 289 -5.20 -9.98 -17.05
N ASN A 290 -5.99 -8.94 -16.80
CA ASN A 290 -5.64 -7.56 -17.15
C ASN A 290 -4.35 -7.09 -16.48
N LEU A 291 -4.10 -7.49 -15.22
CA LEU A 291 -2.86 -7.17 -14.52
C LEU A 291 -1.65 -7.88 -15.13
N LEU A 292 -1.81 -9.15 -15.50
CA LEU A 292 -0.78 -9.92 -16.19
C LEU A 292 -0.52 -9.40 -17.61
N GLY A 293 -1.56 -9.02 -18.31
CA GLY A 293 -1.47 -8.42 -19.65
C GLY A 293 -0.71 -7.09 -19.69
N LEU A 294 -0.55 -6.40 -18.53
CA LEU A 294 0.35 -5.24 -18.43
C LEU A 294 1.83 -5.64 -18.52
N LEU A 295 2.18 -6.86 -18.16
CA LEU A 295 3.56 -7.37 -18.29
C LEU A 295 3.85 -7.82 -19.71
N ASP A 296 2.98 -8.65 -20.26
CA ASP A 296 3.05 -9.12 -21.64
C ASP A 296 1.64 -9.45 -22.15
N SER A 297 1.30 -8.97 -23.36
CA SER A 297 -0.02 -9.17 -23.97
C SER A 297 -0.38 -10.64 -24.20
N LYS A 298 0.61 -11.54 -24.26
CA LYS A 298 0.36 -12.99 -24.33
C LYS A 298 -0.42 -13.56 -23.14
N PHE A 299 -0.43 -12.84 -22.00
CA PHE A 299 -1.16 -13.23 -20.79
C PHE A 299 -2.56 -12.60 -20.70
N ASP A 300 -2.97 -11.75 -21.67
CA ASP A 300 -4.35 -11.30 -21.78
C ASP A 300 -5.26 -12.52 -21.93
N ASN A 301 -6.33 -12.63 -21.13
CA ASN A 301 -7.31 -13.73 -21.15
C ASN A 301 -6.75 -15.12 -20.80
N LEU A 302 -5.70 -15.21 -19.96
CA LEU A 302 -5.12 -16.48 -19.52
C LEU A 302 -6.16 -17.39 -18.85
N SER A 303 -7.12 -16.83 -18.12
CA SER A 303 -8.17 -17.55 -17.41
C SER A 303 -9.23 -18.15 -18.34
N GLU A 304 -9.42 -17.59 -19.54
CA GLU A 304 -10.42 -18.05 -20.53
C GLU A 304 -9.91 -19.23 -21.37
N LEU A 305 -8.60 -19.48 -21.38
CA LEU A 305 -8.03 -20.56 -22.15
C LEU A 305 -8.48 -21.92 -21.61
N ILE A 306 -9.01 -22.76 -22.51
CA ILE A 306 -9.40 -24.14 -22.22
C ILE A 306 -8.17 -24.94 -21.76
N GLU A 307 -8.35 -25.85 -20.81
CA GLU A 307 -7.25 -26.72 -20.36
C GLU A 307 -6.64 -27.51 -21.53
N GLY A 308 -5.35 -27.28 -21.78
CA GLY A 308 -4.59 -27.90 -22.85
C GLY A 308 -3.10 -27.59 -22.73
N GLN A 309 -2.29 -28.05 -23.72
CA GLN A 309 -0.84 -27.86 -23.72
C GLN A 309 -0.48 -26.35 -23.78
N SER A 310 -1.14 -25.56 -24.60
CA SER A 310 -0.91 -24.12 -24.73
C SER A 310 -1.09 -23.37 -23.41
N ARG A 311 -2.05 -23.77 -22.57
CA ARG A 311 -2.25 -23.18 -21.24
C ARG A 311 -1.13 -23.56 -20.28
N LYS A 312 -0.61 -24.79 -20.37
CA LYS A 312 0.51 -25.26 -19.55
C LYS A 312 1.79 -24.50 -19.92
N ASP A 313 2.05 -24.32 -21.20
CA ASP A 313 3.25 -23.62 -21.69
C ASP A 313 3.22 -22.14 -21.27
N LEU A 314 2.08 -21.43 -21.43
CA LEU A 314 1.91 -20.05 -20.98
C LEU A 314 2.04 -19.91 -19.46
N ARG A 315 1.50 -20.87 -18.68
CA ARG A 315 1.69 -20.87 -17.22
C ARG A 315 3.14 -21.11 -16.83
N SER A 316 3.85 -21.99 -17.54
CA SER A 316 5.28 -22.18 -17.30
C SER A 316 6.07 -20.92 -17.60
N ASP A 317 5.73 -20.23 -18.68
CA ASP A 317 6.37 -19.00 -19.06
C ASP A 317 6.04 -17.85 -18.08
N LEU A 318 4.82 -17.80 -17.54
CA LEU A 318 4.43 -16.85 -16.50
C LEU A 318 5.35 -16.93 -15.25
N GLY A 319 5.94 -18.09 -14.98
CA GLY A 319 6.93 -18.27 -13.91
C GLY A 319 8.16 -17.35 -14.03
N ASN A 320 8.44 -16.82 -15.22
CA ASN A 320 9.52 -15.86 -15.45
C ASN A 320 9.10 -14.40 -15.16
N TYR A 321 7.82 -14.14 -15.03
CA TYR A 321 7.24 -12.80 -14.86
C TYR A 321 6.53 -12.60 -13.53
N PHE A 322 6.30 -13.67 -12.77
CA PHE A 322 5.46 -13.63 -11.58
C PHE A 322 6.15 -14.30 -10.39
N VAL A 323 6.29 -13.55 -9.30
CA VAL A 323 6.86 -14.01 -8.03
C VAL A 323 5.79 -13.91 -6.94
N GLN A 324 5.48 -15.01 -6.29
CA GLN A 324 4.56 -15.06 -5.16
C GLN A 324 5.05 -16.06 -4.12
N ARG A 325 5.41 -15.59 -2.94
CA ARG A 325 5.91 -16.42 -1.85
C ARG A 325 5.19 -16.09 -0.55
N ARG A 326 5.12 -17.08 0.32
CA ARG A 326 4.56 -16.98 1.67
C ARG A 326 5.65 -17.17 2.70
N ARG A 327 5.41 -16.67 3.90
CA ARG A 327 6.34 -16.87 5.03
C ARG A 327 6.59 -18.34 5.33
N GLN A 328 5.55 -19.20 5.19
CA GLN A 328 5.68 -20.65 5.38
C GLN A 328 6.62 -21.27 4.34
N ASP A 329 6.50 -20.85 3.08
CA ASP A 329 7.37 -21.33 2.00
C ASP A 329 8.82 -20.90 2.27
N ILE A 330 9.03 -19.67 2.75
CA ILE A 330 10.37 -19.19 3.09
C ILE A 330 10.95 -19.94 4.29
N LYS A 331 10.17 -20.18 5.34
CA LYS A 331 10.63 -20.99 6.49
C LYS A 331 11.00 -22.42 6.09
N GLN A 332 10.30 -23.03 5.14
CA GLN A 332 10.54 -24.41 4.68
C GLN A 332 11.71 -24.52 3.70
N ASP A 333 11.77 -23.61 2.72
CA ASP A 333 12.66 -23.76 1.57
C ASP A 333 14.02 -23.05 1.77
N TRP A 334 14.08 -22.00 2.63
CA TRP A 334 15.27 -21.14 2.78
C TRP A 334 16.05 -21.38 4.08
N GLY A 335 15.61 -22.28 4.96
CA GLY A 335 16.35 -22.74 6.14
C GLY A 335 16.77 -21.63 7.11
N ILE A 336 17.95 -21.79 7.73
CA ILE A 336 18.51 -20.88 8.76
C ILE A 336 18.83 -19.46 8.20
N GLY A 337 18.99 -19.31 6.89
CA GLY A 337 19.12 -17.99 6.23
C GLY A 337 17.80 -17.32 5.89
N GLY A 338 16.66 -17.96 6.20
CA GLY A 338 15.33 -17.38 6.12
C GLY A 338 15.12 -16.35 7.23
N ALA A 339 14.36 -15.30 6.94
CA ALA A 339 14.07 -14.26 7.90
C ALA A 339 13.42 -14.83 9.18
N ASP A 340 13.90 -14.44 10.35
CA ASP A 340 13.23 -14.67 11.62
C ASP A 340 11.97 -13.81 11.69
N PHE A 341 10.85 -14.35 11.21
CA PHE A 341 9.55 -13.74 11.42
C PHE A 341 9.05 -14.13 12.82
N PRO A 342 8.43 -13.19 13.53
CA PRO A 342 7.84 -13.51 14.82
C PRO A 342 6.74 -14.58 14.66
N ASP A 343 6.56 -15.39 15.71
CA ASP A 343 5.42 -16.28 15.78
C ASP A 343 4.17 -15.50 16.16
N ARG A 344 3.11 -15.62 15.37
CA ARG A 344 1.86 -14.91 15.60
C ARG A 344 0.88 -15.76 16.38
N GLU A 345 0.48 -15.27 17.56
CA GLU A 345 -0.59 -15.82 18.36
C GLU A 345 -1.88 -15.04 18.11
N THR A 346 -2.91 -15.71 17.57
CA THR A 346 -4.22 -15.10 17.34
C THR A 346 -5.21 -15.57 18.41
N ARG A 347 -5.92 -14.62 19.04
CA ARG A 347 -6.95 -14.86 20.05
C ARG A 347 -8.24 -14.15 19.69
N GLU A 348 -9.33 -14.60 20.28
CA GLU A 348 -10.65 -13.99 20.19
C GLU A 348 -11.19 -13.64 21.56
N ALA A 349 -11.93 -12.54 21.63
CA ALA A 349 -12.60 -12.10 22.84
C ALA A 349 -14.02 -11.66 22.50
N THR A 350 -14.98 -12.23 23.19
CA THR A 350 -16.40 -11.96 22.99
C THR A 350 -16.96 -10.99 24.01
N TYR A 351 -17.94 -10.20 23.58
CA TYR A 351 -18.77 -9.38 24.46
C TYR A 351 -20.24 -9.55 24.09
N SER A 352 -21.13 -9.34 25.09
CA SER A 352 -22.59 -9.42 24.89
C SER A 352 -23.18 -8.03 24.93
N ILE A 353 -24.09 -7.74 24.00
CA ILE A 353 -24.89 -6.52 24.00
C ILE A 353 -26.13 -6.76 24.89
N THR A 354 -26.16 -6.11 26.04
CA THR A 354 -27.25 -6.27 27.01
C THR A 354 -27.69 -4.91 27.58
N GLY A 355 -28.87 -4.87 28.21
CA GLY A 355 -29.39 -3.67 28.86
C GLY A 355 -29.75 -2.55 27.90
N GLU A 356 -29.46 -1.32 28.26
CA GLU A 356 -29.80 -0.12 27.48
C GLU A 356 -29.17 -0.11 26.08
N TRP A 357 -27.97 -0.68 25.92
CA TRP A 357 -27.37 -0.83 24.60
C TRP A 357 -28.13 -1.82 23.72
N GLY A 358 -28.59 -2.95 24.32
CA GLY A 358 -29.43 -3.92 23.61
C GLY A 358 -30.70 -3.28 23.08
N TYR A 359 -31.38 -2.53 23.91
CA TYR A 359 -32.61 -1.80 23.51
C TYR A 359 -32.33 -0.75 22.40
N LEU A 360 -31.24 -0.02 22.51
CA LEU A 360 -30.85 0.91 21.42
C LEU A 360 -30.60 0.15 20.11
N PHE A 361 -29.90 -0.99 20.21
CA PHE A 361 -29.55 -1.80 19.04
C PHE A 361 -30.78 -2.37 18.35
N GLU A 362 -31.75 -2.87 19.11
CA GLU A 362 -33.06 -3.35 18.63
C GLU A 362 -33.83 -2.24 17.93
N ASP A 363 -33.90 -1.04 18.53
CA ASP A 363 -34.61 0.11 17.94
C ASP A 363 -33.95 0.56 16.64
N VAL A 364 -32.60 0.51 16.54
CA VAL A 364 -31.90 0.84 15.28
C VAL A 364 -32.12 -0.25 14.24
N ILE A 365 -32.19 -1.52 14.62
CA ILE A 365 -32.56 -2.61 13.70
C ILE A 365 -33.99 -2.38 13.19
N ALA A 366 -34.94 -2.06 14.06
CA ALA A 366 -36.33 -1.76 13.66
C ALA A 366 -36.40 -0.58 12.69
N TYR A 367 -35.62 0.47 12.95
CA TYR A 367 -35.47 1.61 12.05
C TYR A 367 -34.84 1.23 10.70
N ALA A 368 -33.84 0.39 10.69
CA ALA A 368 -33.20 -0.13 9.46
C ALA A 368 -34.21 -0.97 8.64
N ARG A 369 -35.02 -1.80 9.30
CA ARG A 369 -36.09 -2.57 8.67
C ARG A 369 -37.14 -1.66 8.01
N GLU A 370 -37.52 -0.56 8.69
CA GLU A 370 -38.48 0.42 8.13
C GLU A 370 -37.93 1.09 6.87
N ILE A 371 -36.62 1.46 6.83
CA ILE A 371 -35.96 2.00 5.65
C ILE A 371 -36.08 1.02 4.47
N ILE A 372 -35.82 -0.25 4.69
CA ILE A 372 -35.87 -1.28 3.66
C ILE A 372 -37.30 -1.51 3.18
N LYS A 373 -38.27 -1.58 4.10
CA LYS A 373 -39.70 -1.75 3.79
C LYS A 373 -40.25 -0.61 2.93
N ARG A 374 -39.87 0.63 3.20
CA ARG A 374 -40.21 1.80 2.39
C ARG A 374 -39.67 1.71 0.97
N SER A 375 -38.49 1.14 0.79
CA SER A 375 -37.85 0.97 -0.52
C SER A 375 -38.36 -0.25 -1.31
N SER A 376 -39.19 -1.11 -0.72
CA SER A 376 -39.64 -2.36 -1.36
C SER A 376 -40.41 -2.17 -2.67
N ASN A 377 -41.07 -1.02 -2.85
CA ASN A 377 -41.84 -0.66 -4.06
C ASN A 377 -41.01 0.17 -5.08
N GLU A 378 -39.72 0.41 -4.79
CA GLU A 378 -38.84 1.20 -5.62
C GLU A 378 -38.08 0.31 -6.64
N SER A 379 -37.23 0.93 -7.50
CA SER A 379 -36.38 0.21 -8.43
C SER A 379 -35.38 -0.70 -7.72
N ASN A 380 -34.95 -1.79 -8.37
CA ASN A 380 -33.98 -2.73 -7.80
C ASN A 380 -32.68 -2.05 -7.33
N GLN A 381 -32.25 -0.99 -8.03
CA GLN A 381 -31.06 -0.22 -7.66
C GLN A 381 -31.27 0.55 -6.34
N LYS A 382 -32.42 1.20 -6.17
CA LYS A 382 -32.74 1.90 -4.92
C LYS A 382 -32.91 0.95 -3.74
N LYS A 383 -33.48 -0.25 -3.98
CA LYS A 383 -33.54 -1.31 -2.96
C LYS A 383 -32.16 -1.71 -2.46
N ARG A 384 -31.24 -1.98 -3.37
CA ARG A 384 -29.86 -2.35 -3.01
C ARG A 384 -29.13 -1.25 -2.24
N LEU A 385 -29.28 0.01 -2.68
CA LEU A 385 -28.74 1.15 -1.96
C LEU A 385 -29.28 1.28 -0.52
N SER A 386 -30.58 1.00 -0.34
CA SER A 386 -31.20 0.97 1.00
C SER A 386 -30.59 -0.09 1.89
N TRP A 387 -30.30 -1.27 1.35
CA TRP A 387 -29.64 -2.34 2.09
C TRP A 387 -28.24 -1.94 2.52
N TRP A 388 -27.44 -1.37 1.61
CA TRP A 388 -26.11 -0.90 1.94
C TRP A 388 -26.09 0.20 3.00
N ALA A 389 -27.05 1.13 2.93
CA ALA A 389 -27.20 2.20 3.92
C ALA A 389 -27.61 1.65 5.30
N ALA A 390 -28.53 0.68 5.34
CA ALA A 390 -28.93 0.00 6.56
C ALA A 390 -27.78 -0.77 7.20
N LEU A 391 -27.04 -1.54 6.42
CA LEU A 391 -25.85 -2.26 6.89
C LEU A 391 -24.78 -1.31 7.43
N ALA A 392 -24.53 -0.19 6.76
CA ALA A 392 -23.58 0.82 7.21
C ALA A 392 -23.98 1.42 8.57
N LEU A 393 -25.27 1.75 8.76
CA LEU A 393 -25.78 2.25 10.05
C LEU A 393 -25.62 1.21 11.16
N LEU A 394 -26.02 -0.02 10.92
CA LEU A 394 -25.91 -1.12 11.88
C LEU A 394 -24.44 -1.39 12.26
N ARG A 395 -23.52 -1.27 11.30
CA ARG A 395 -22.07 -1.36 11.57
C ARG A 395 -21.58 -0.25 12.50
N CYS A 396 -22.05 0.99 12.32
CA CYS A 396 -21.70 2.10 13.20
C CYS A 396 -22.17 1.84 14.64
N VAL A 397 -23.41 1.34 14.80
CA VAL A 397 -23.99 1.01 16.12
C VAL A 397 -23.24 -0.16 16.77
N SER A 398 -22.83 -1.17 16.01
CA SER A 398 -22.01 -2.29 16.50
C SER A 398 -20.58 -1.86 16.90
N SER A 399 -20.08 -0.75 16.36
CA SER A 399 -18.75 -0.24 16.66
C SER A 399 -18.68 0.45 18.01
N SER A 400 -19.43 1.56 18.18
CA SER A 400 -19.41 2.34 19.42
C SER A 400 -20.63 3.27 19.54
N PRO A 401 -20.98 3.73 20.76
CA PRO A 401 -22.01 4.76 20.96
C PRO A 401 -21.69 6.07 20.22
N ALA A 402 -20.40 6.41 20.12
CA ALA A 402 -19.97 7.61 19.43
C ALA A 402 -20.17 7.52 17.92
N ALA A 403 -19.87 6.36 17.32
CA ALA A 403 -20.10 6.13 15.89
C ALA A 403 -21.59 6.07 15.57
N ALA A 404 -22.41 5.45 16.43
CA ALA A 404 -23.87 5.45 16.32
C ALA A 404 -24.43 6.87 16.30
N ALA A 405 -24.08 7.68 17.30
CA ALA A 405 -24.54 9.07 17.41
C ALA A 405 -24.09 9.91 16.20
N SER A 406 -22.85 9.78 15.75
CA SER A 406 -22.30 10.50 14.60
C SER A 406 -23.02 10.15 13.30
N SER A 407 -23.25 8.86 13.04
CA SER A 407 -23.96 8.38 11.85
C SER A 407 -25.42 8.87 11.80
N LEU A 408 -26.14 8.80 12.92
CA LEU A 408 -27.50 9.31 13.04
C LEU A 408 -27.56 10.82 12.91
N GLN A 409 -26.58 11.55 13.44
CA GLN A 409 -26.51 13.02 13.35
C GLN A 409 -26.27 13.48 11.90
N THR A 410 -25.38 12.84 11.17
CA THR A 410 -25.15 13.12 9.74
C THR A 410 -26.45 12.92 8.95
N LYS A 411 -27.21 11.87 9.26
CA LYS A 411 -28.49 11.60 8.64
C LYS A 411 -29.52 12.71 8.93
N LEU A 412 -29.62 13.16 10.17
CA LEU A 412 -30.51 14.24 10.57
C LEU A 412 -30.19 15.56 9.85
N ILE A 413 -28.90 15.92 9.73
CA ILE A 413 -28.45 17.13 9.03
C ILE A 413 -28.85 17.07 7.55
N ASN A 414 -28.64 15.93 6.91
CA ASN A 414 -28.95 15.75 5.49
C ASN A 414 -30.46 15.83 5.22
N GLU A 415 -31.31 15.36 6.14
CA GLU A 415 -32.74 15.54 6.04
C GLU A 415 -33.17 17.02 6.08
N GLN A 416 -32.57 17.81 6.98
CA GLN A 416 -32.85 19.26 7.09
C GLN A 416 -32.39 20.08 5.90
N THR A 417 -31.33 19.62 5.18
CA THR A 417 -30.81 20.31 4.00
C THR A 417 -31.55 19.92 2.72
N SER A 418 -32.03 18.69 2.61
CA SER A 418 -32.77 18.19 1.43
C SER A 418 -34.11 18.86 1.21
N ASP A 419 -34.76 19.42 2.26
CA ASP A 419 -36.01 20.18 2.13
C ASP A 419 -35.85 21.53 1.41
N LYS A 420 -34.60 22.04 1.25
CA LYS A 420 -34.32 23.31 0.58
C LYS A 420 -34.04 23.19 -0.93
N ASP A 421 -33.64 22.01 -1.42
CA ASP A 421 -33.25 21.79 -2.82
C ASP A 421 -34.06 20.67 -3.49
N LYS A 422 -35.38 20.82 -3.55
CA LYS A 422 -36.31 19.85 -4.20
C LYS A 422 -36.12 19.66 -5.72
N ASN A 423 -35.19 20.36 -6.38
CA ASN A 423 -35.02 20.34 -7.83
C ASN A 423 -33.74 19.61 -8.31
N ASN A 424 -32.90 19.07 -7.45
CA ASN A 424 -31.78 18.24 -7.87
C ASN A 424 -32.13 16.77 -7.69
N THR A 425 -32.81 16.20 -8.68
CA THR A 425 -32.81 14.75 -8.92
C THR A 425 -31.37 14.33 -9.19
N THR A 426 -30.67 13.96 -8.14
CA THR A 426 -29.33 13.36 -8.26
C THR A 426 -29.47 12.09 -9.10
N PHE A 427 -28.89 12.09 -10.30
CA PHE A 427 -28.79 10.88 -11.11
C PHE A 427 -28.10 9.82 -10.28
N ILE A 428 -28.84 8.77 -9.89
CA ILE A 428 -28.31 7.61 -9.20
C ILE A 428 -27.54 6.82 -10.27
N ASN A 429 -26.25 7.03 -10.32
CA ASN A 429 -25.36 6.27 -11.19
C ASN A 429 -24.92 4.98 -10.50
N ASP A 430 -24.60 3.93 -11.26
CA ASP A 430 -24.01 2.67 -10.78
C ASP A 430 -22.77 2.87 -9.89
N ASP A 431 -22.10 4.02 -10.01
CA ASP A 431 -20.96 4.39 -9.20
C ASP A 431 -21.31 4.62 -7.72
N PHE A 432 -22.52 5.13 -7.41
CA PHE A 432 -22.96 5.31 -6.01
C PHE A 432 -23.20 3.98 -5.30
N GLU A 433 -23.77 2.99 -5.98
CA GLU A 433 -23.98 1.66 -5.41
C GLU A 433 -22.64 1.00 -5.10
N LYS A 434 -21.66 1.10 -6.01
CA LYS A 434 -20.30 0.57 -5.82
C LYS A 434 -19.57 1.26 -4.66
N ILE A 435 -19.72 2.58 -4.50
CA ILE A 435 -19.13 3.33 -3.39
C ILE A 435 -19.73 2.84 -2.06
N ALA A 436 -21.05 2.72 -1.97
CA ALA A 436 -21.74 2.24 -0.77
C ALA A 436 -21.32 0.80 -0.43
N GLN A 437 -21.25 -0.07 -1.43
CA GLN A 437 -20.79 -1.45 -1.31
C GLN A 437 -19.34 -1.52 -0.79
N ASN A 438 -18.43 -0.80 -1.42
CA ASN A 438 -17.02 -0.79 -1.04
C ASN A 438 -16.80 -0.27 0.39
N THR A 439 -17.59 0.70 0.80
CA THR A 439 -17.53 1.24 2.15
C THR A 439 -18.02 0.24 3.20
N VAL A 440 -19.10 -0.49 2.92
CA VAL A 440 -19.62 -1.49 3.86
C VAL A 440 -18.73 -2.74 3.90
N LEU A 441 -18.21 -3.19 2.78
CA LEU A 441 -17.37 -4.39 2.69
C LEU A 441 -15.89 -4.14 2.95
N ASP A 442 -15.48 -2.94 3.39
CA ASP A 442 -14.08 -2.55 3.55
C ASP A 442 -13.25 -2.79 2.29
N GLY A 443 -13.84 -2.48 1.13
CA GLY A 443 -13.17 -2.59 -0.16
C GLY A 443 -11.84 -1.82 -0.16
N ILE A 444 -10.91 -2.27 -0.99
CA ILE A 444 -9.54 -1.73 -1.05
C ILE A 444 -9.49 -0.32 -1.66
N GLU A 445 -10.62 0.22 -2.15
CA GLU A 445 -10.64 1.55 -2.75
C GLU A 445 -10.50 2.67 -1.72
N GLU A 446 -9.44 3.38 -1.87
CA GLU A 446 -8.79 4.35 -0.99
C GLU A 446 -9.45 5.74 -0.98
N ASN A 447 -10.71 5.86 -0.73
CA ASN A 447 -11.19 7.16 -0.31
C ASN A 447 -11.22 7.23 1.22
N LEU A 448 -10.15 7.77 1.79
CA LEU A 448 -9.97 8.05 3.22
C LEU A 448 -11.12 8.87 3.85
N SER A 449 -11.99 9.47 3.03
CA SER A 449 -13.22 10.13 3.44
C SER A 449 -14.29 9.17 4.00
N ASN A 450 -14.15 7.86 3.77
CA ASN A 450 -15.13 6.85 4.19
C ASN A 450 -15.00 6.40 5.65
N GLU A 451 -14.02 6.92 6.39
CA GLU A 451 -13.94 6.74 7.86
C GLU A 451 -14.99 7.60 8.60
N GLU A 452 -15.64 8.53 7.90
CA GLU A 452 -16.78 9.32 8.39
C GLU A 452 -18.06 8.49 8.35
N ALA A 453 -19.15 9.11 8.72
CA ALA A 453 -20.47 8.53 8.85
C ALA A 453 -20.90 7.63 7.68
N ALA A 454 -21.85 6.74 7.97
CA ALA A 454 -22.40 5.75 7.05
C ALA A 454 -22.69 6.33 5.65
N PRO A 455 -22.14 5.75 4.57
CA PRO A 455 -22.49 6.14 3.20
C PRO A 455 -23.98 5.84 2.94
N GLY A 456 -24.59 6.71 2.17
CA GLY A 456 -26.03 6.59 1.87
C GLY A 456 -26.97 7.32 2.85
N SER A 457 -26.42 8.07 3.81
CA SER A 457 -27.20 8.98 4.67
C SER A 457 -28.01 10.01 3.87
N ASN A 458 -27.60 10.31 2.64
CA ASN A 458 -28.26 11.26 1.75
C ASN A 458 -29.43 10.67 0.94
N LEU A 459 -29.65 9.35 1.00
CA LEU A 459 -30.59 8.65 0.10
C LEU A 459 -32.01 8.51 0.65
N PHE A 460 -32.26 8.85 1.91
CA PHE A 460 -33.56 8.61 2.55
C PHE A 460 -34.07 9.81 3.32
N VAL A 461 -35.13 10.41 2.81
CA VAL A 461 -35.94 11.38 3.55
C VAL A 461 -36.86 10.59 4.49
N SER A 462 -36.66 10.70 5.79
CA SER A 462 -37.55 10.15 6.81
C SER A 462 -38.33 11.29 7.46
N SER A 463 -39.60 11.10 7.65
CA SER A 463 -40.50 12.08 8.32
C SER A 463 -40.35 12.13 9.85
N ASP A 464 -39.33 11.42 10.43
CA ASP A 464 -39.23 11.16 11.86
C ASP A 464 -37.98 11.72 12.53
N ALA A 465 -37.70 13.01 12.31
CA ALA A 465 -36.55 13.71 12.93
C ALA A 465 -36.53 13.53 14.47
N LYS A 466 -37.68 13.54 15.13
CA LYS A 466 -37.81 13.33 16.59
C LYS A 466 -37.32 11.95 17.04
N HIS A 467 -37.61 10.92 16.25
CA HIS A 467 -37.14 9.56 16.55
C HIS A 467 -35.65 9.46 16.44
N ILE A 468 -35.05 10.00 15.38
CA ILE A 468 -33.61 10.05 15.19
C ILE A 468 -32.91 10.84 16.31
N GLU A 469 -33.46 12.01 16.70
CA GLU A 469 -32.94 12.79 17.84
C GLU A 469 -32.98 12.00 19.16
N SER A 470 -34.01 11.20 19.38
CA SER A 470 -34.09 10.31 20.53
C SER A 470 -33.01 9.25 20.53
N LEU A 471 -32.75 8.60 19.37
CA LEU A 471 -31.71 7.61 19.21
C LEU A 471 -30.29 8.24 19.41
N ILE A 472 -30.06 9.44 18.90
CA ILE A 472 -28.80 10.19 19.12
C ILE A 472 -28.58 10.46 20.61
N ARG A 473 -29.62 10.93 21.32
CA ARG A 473 -29.53 11.21 22.76
C ARG A 473 -29.18 9.94 23.54
N ARG A 474 -29.90 8.86 23.27
CA ARG A 474 -29.64 7.55 23.90
C ARG A 474 -28.25 7.05 23.61
N SER A 475 -27.77 7.13 22.35
CA SER A 475 -26.40 6.75 21.98
C SER A 475 -25.37 7.55 22.79
N ASN A 476 -25.55 8.85 22.95
CA ASN A 476 -24.64 9.67 23.73
C ASN A 476 -24.63 9.32 25.24
N ASN A 477 -25.77 8.92 25.79
CA ASN A 477 -25.90 8.51 27.21
C ASN A 477 -25.20 7.16 27.48
N LEU A 478 -24.96 6.34 26.46
CA LEU A 478 -24.30 5.04 26.57
C LEU A 478 -22.77 5.12 26.51
N LYS A 479 -22.19 6.31 26.37
CA LYS A 479 -20.73 6.49 26.42
C LYS A 479 -20.16 6.16 27.78
N GLY A 480 -19.02 5.48 27.79
CA GLY A 480 -18.25 5.17 29.01
C GLY A 480 -18.30 3.70 29.43
N LYS A 481 -17.33 3.30 30.23
CA LYS A 481 -17.07 1.91 30.67
C LYS A 481 -18.27 1.22 31.34
N ILE A 482 -19.17 1.99 31.98
CA ILE A 482 -20.31 1.43 32.74
C ILE A 482 -21.38 0.93 31.76
N HIS A 483 -21.62 1.65 30.70
CA HIS A 483 -22.71 1.40 29.76
C HIS A 483 -22.26 0.73 28.44
N ASP A 484 -20.94 0.77 28.14
CA ASP A 484 -20.37 0.18 26.94
C ASP A 484 -19.65 -1.13 27.28
N PRO A 485 -20.28 -2.30 27.03
CA PRO A 485 -19.67 -3.60 27.31
C PRO A 485 -18.47 -3.90 26.41
N LYS A 486 -18.44 -3.38 25.17
CA LYS A 486 -17.32 -3.53 24.24
C LYS A 486 -16.08 -2.77 24.73
N LEU A 487 -16.26 -1.52 25.18
CA LEU A 487 -15.20 -0.73 25.81
C LEU A 487 -14.69 -1.41 27.10
N LYS A 488 -15.60 -1.90 27.95
CA LYS A 488 -15.23 -2.63 29.17
C LYS A 488 -14.39 -3.87 28.84
N LYS A 489 -14.77 -4.61 27.80
CA LYS A 489 -13.99 -5.77 27.33
C LYS A 489 -12.64 -5.36 26.83
N LEU A 490 -12.54 -4.30 26.00
CA LEU A 490 -11.29 -3.74 25.52
C LEU A 490 -10.34 -3.39 26.66
N ILE A 491 -10.80 -2.65 27.68
CA ILE A 491 -9.99 -2.26 28.83
C ILE A 491 -9.42 -3.49 29.55
N ASN A 492 -10.23 -4.53 29.73
CA ASN A 492 -9.79 -5.76 30.37
C ASN A 492 -8.69 -6.46 29.53
N GLU A 493 -8.87 -6.52 28.20
CA GLU A 493 -7.88 -7.12 27.33
C GLU A 493 -6.59 -6.30 27.25
N ILE A 494 -6.67 -4.95 27.21
CA ILE A 494 -5.49 -4.10 27.31
C ILE A 494 -4.71 -4.41 28.60
N ASN A 495 -5.39 -4.52 29.74
CA ASN A 495 -4.73 -4.88 30.99
C ASN A 495 -4.04 -6.25 30.95
N ASN A 496 -4.62 -7.24 30.24
CA ASN A 496 -4.00 -8.54 30.02
C ASN A 496 -2.74 -8.41 29.15
N PHE A 497 -2.79 -7.65 28.04
CA PHE A 497 -1.63 -7.38 27.20
C PHE A 497 -0.51 -6.67 27.97
N LEU A 498 -0.85 -5.69 28.79
CA LEU A 498 0.13 -4.94 29.59
C LEU A 498 0.79 -5.80 30.68
N LYS A 499 0.05 -6.73 31.31
CA LYS A 499 0.62 -7.72 32.23
C LYS A 499 1.65 -8.61 31.54
N ASP A 500 1.36 -9.01 30.30
CA ASP A 500 2.25 -9.82 29.47
C ASP A 500 3.34 -8.96 28.78
N LYS A 501 3.43 -7.66 29.10
CA LYS A 501 4.39 -6.66 28.56
C LYS A 501 4.24 -6.35 27.08
N TYR A 502 3.10 -6.62 26.47
CA TYR A 502 2.80 -6.24 25.10
C TYR A 502 2.40 -4.76 24.99
N LYS A 503 2.71 -4.17 23.84
CA LYS A 503 2.39 -2.79 23.47
C LYS A 503 1.36 -2.81 22.32
N PRO A 504 0.07 -2.61 22.62
CA PRO A 504 -0.98 -2.82 21.64
C PRO A 504 -1.22 -1.63 20.71
N ILE A 505 -1.58 -1.95 19.47
CA ILE A 505 -2.27 -1.07 18.52
C ILE A 505 -3.74 -1.50 18.48
N ILE A 506 -4.66 -0.56 18.64
CA ILE A 506 -6.10 -0.79 18.60
C ILE A 506 -6.62 -0.26 17.26
N PHE A 507 -7.05 -1.15 16.40
CA PHE A 507 -7.62 -0.77 15.10
C PHE A 507 -9.13 -0.63 15.18
N CYS A 508 -9.62 0.54 14.80
CA CYS A 508 -11.03 0.89 14.67
C CYS A 508 -11.39 1.15 13.22
N ARG A 509 -12.66 0.95 12.87
CA ARG A 509 -13.17 1.27 11.53
C ARG A 509 -13.52 2.75 11.38
N PHE A 510 -14.10 3.36 12.42
CA PHE A 510 -14.68 4.69 12.34
C PHE A 510 -13.88 5.71 13.18
N ARG A 511 -13.70 6.91 12.64
CA ARG A 511 -13.04 8.03 13.35
C ARG A 511 -13.72 8.38 14.68
N PRO A 512 -15.07 8.51 14.74
CA PRO A 512 -15.72 8.77 16.02
C PRO A 512 -15.42 7.71 17.09
N THR A 513 -15.28 6.44 16.69
CA THR A 513 -14.85 5.37 17.61
C THR A 513 -13.42 5.59 18.07
N ALA A 514 -12.50 5.93 17.18
CA ALA A 514 -11.09 6.14 17.54
C ALA A 514 -10.92 7.29 18.55
N HIS A 515 -11.59 8.43 18.34
CA HIS A 515 -11.58 9.55 19.27
C HIS A 515 -12.26 9.22 20.60
N TYR A 516 -13.37 8.51 20.54
CA TYR A 516 -14.07 8.04 21.73
C TYR A 516 -13.18 7.13 22.59
N LEU A 517 -12.48 6.18 21.97
CA LEU A 517 -11.57 5.31 22.69
C LEU A 517 -10.35 6.09 23.26
N GLU A 518 -9.82 7.07 22.53
CA GLU A 518 -8.75 7.93 23.05
C GLU A 518 -9.20 8.66 24.31
N GLU A 519 -10.39 9.25 24.29
CA GLU A 519 -10.96 9.93 25.46
C GLU A 519 -11.15 8.98 26.63
N GLN A 520 -11.83 7.85 26.43
CA GLN A 520 -12.15 6.90 27.49
C GLN A 520 -10.92 6.20 28.08
N LEU A 521 -9.96 5.82 27.25
CA LEU A 521 -8.73 5.19 27.73
C LEU A 521 -7.83 6.20 28.47
N ASN A 522 -7.82 7.47 28.08
CA ASN A 522 -7.13 8.53 28.82
C ASN A 522 -7.78 8.87 30.18
N ILE A 523 -9.05 8.49 30.40
CA ILE A 523 -9.71 8.57 31.70
C ILE A 523 -9.34 7.36 32.57
N GLU A 524 -9.29 6.16 31.98
CA GLU A 524 -9.07 4.91 32.70
C GLU A 524 -7.60 4.67 33.05
N PHE A 525 -6.65 5.07 32.18
CA PHE A 525 -5.23 4.83 32.36
C PHE A 525 -4.47 6.08 32.82
N ASP A 526 -3.52 5.91 33.75
CA ASP A 526 -2.71 6.97 34.31
C ASP A 526 -1.80 7.61 33.23
N LYS A 527 -2.04 8.86 32.88
CA LYS A 527 -1.28 9.64 31.89
C LYS A 527 0.21 9.81 32.24
N SER A 528 0.59 9.61 33.49
CA SER A 528 2.01 9.64 33.89
C SER A 528 2.75 8.41 33.39
N LYS A 529 2.09 7.25 33.33
CA LYS A 529 2.65 5.95 32.95
C LYS A 529 2.38 5.56 31.51
N PHE A 530 1.26 6.04 30.94
CA PHE A 530 0.80 5.65 29.60
C PHE A 530 0.80 6.84 28.65
N PHE A 531 1.07 6.56 27.40
CA PHE A 531 0.92 7.50 26.30
C PHE A 531 -0.10 6.93 25.30
N ILE A 532 -1.29 7.51 25.28
CA ILE A 532 -2.43 7.04 24.49
C ILE A 532 -2.82 8.11 23.49
N ARG A 533 -2.80 7.80 22.20
CA ARG A 533 -3.17 8.73 21.13
C ARG A 533 -3.90 8.01 20.00
N ALA A 534 -4.82 8.73 19.38
CA ALA A 534 -5.49 8.31 18.14
C ALA A 534 -4.79 8.90 16.91
N VAL A 535 -4.64 8.07 15.88
CA VAL A 535 -4.18 8.47 14.53
C VAL A 535 -5.20 8.01 13.51
N THR A 536 -5.84 8.96 12.87
CA THR A 536 -6.97 8.76 11.97
C THR A 536 -6.72 9.32 10.56
N GLY A 537 -7.56 8.97 9.59
CA GLY A 537 -7.43 9.37 8.20
C GLY A 537 -7.60 10.88 7.93
N GLU A 538 -8.15 11.65 8.87
CA GLU A 538 -8.28 13.10 8.77
C GLU A 538 -6.94 13.84 8.82
N LEU A 539 -5.93 13.22 9.45
CA LEU A 539 -4.60 13.80 9.54
C LEU A 539 -3.86 13.68 8.21
N PRO A 540 -3.15 14.73 7.76
CA PRO A 540 -2.25 14.63 6.63
C PRO A 540 -1.17 13.54 6.85
N PRO A 541 -0.66 12.90 5.79
CA PRO A 541 0.34 11.83 5.92
C PRO A 541 1.58 12.23 6.74
N GLU A 542 2.05 13.45 6.59
CA GLU A 542 3.21 13.98 7.33
C GLU A 542 2.90 14.10 8.85
N GLU A 543 1.69 14.54 9.18
CA GLU A 543 1.29 14.66 10.59
C GLU A 543 1.07 13.30 11.24
N ARG A 544 0.61 12.28 10.49
CA ARG A 544 0.55 10.89 10.99
C ARG A 544 1.93 10.40 11.39
N LEU A 545 2.95 10.63 10.57
CA LEU A 545 4.34 10.27 10.87
C LEU A 545 4.84 11.00 12.11
N ASN A 546 4.60 12.30 12.22
CA ASN A 546 4.98 13.08 13.40
C ASN A 546 4.34 12.52 14.68
N ARG A 547 3.05 12.15 14.63
CA ARG A 547 2.37 11.51 15.77
C ARG A 547 2.96 10.15 16.15
N ILE A 548 3.40 9.36 15.18
CA ILE A 548 4.10 8.11 15.48
C ILE A 548 5.46 8.39 16.14
N GLN A 549 6.18 9.44 15.72
CA GLN A 549 7.43 9.84 16.39
C GLN A 549 7.21 10.31 17.84
N GLU A 550 6.04 10.87 18.20
CA GLU A 550 5.69 11.18 19.58
C GLU A 550 5.71 9.94 20.48
N PHE A 551 5.33 8.76 19.96
CA PHE A 551 5.41 7.50 20.69
C PHE A 551 6.85 7.09 21.00
N ASP A 552 7.79 7.28 20.07
CA ASP A 552 9.22 7.06 20.32
C ASP A 552 9.74 7.96 21.45
N ASN A 553 9.35 9.22 21.45
CA ASN A 553 9.71 10.16 22.49
C ASN A 553 9.06 9.80 23.85
N ALA A 554 7.82 9.35 23.84
CA ALA A 554 7.13 8.90 25.05
C ALA A 554 7.81 7.66 25.67
N ILE A 555 8.26 6.72 24.85
CA ILE A 555 9.00 5.53 25.29
C ILE A 555 10.36 5.94 25.92
N LYS A 556 11.09 6.87 25.29
CA LYS A 556 12.34 7.41 25.85
C LYS A 556 12.13 8.05 27.22
N ASN A 557 10.93 8.61 27.45
CA ASN A 557 10.51 9.18 28.75
C ASN A 557 9.90 8.14 29.70
N GLY A 558 10.02 6.84 29.41
CA GLY A 558 9.56 5.74 30.27
C GLY A 558 8.06 5.46 30.24
N LYS A 559 7.30 6.03 29.27
CA LYS A 559 5.87 5.78 29.15
C LYS A 559 5.59 4.55 28.28
N ILE A 560 4.50 3.85 28.59
CA ILE A 560 4.03 2.69 27.82
C ILE A 560 3.10 3.20 26.71
N PRO A 561 3.37 2.89 25.45
CA PRO A 561 2.57 3.35 24.32
C PRO A 561 1.32 2.49 24.11
N ILE A 562 0.18 3.12 23.82
CA ILE A 562 -1.04 2.50 23.33
C ILE A 562 -1.52 3.35 22.16
N LEU A 563 -1.49 2.80 20.95
CA LEU A 563 -1.93 3.48 19.74
C LEU A 563 -3.37 3.07 19.41
N ILE A 564 -4.21 4.06 19.10
CA ILE A 564 -5.52 3.84 18.53
C ILE A 564 -5.43 4.29 17.06
N ALA A 565 -5.83 3.46 16.13
CA ALA A 565 -5.67 3.71 14.71
C ALA A 565 -6.92 3.38 13.92
N THR A 566 -7.16 4.13 12.85
CA THR A 566 -8.04 3.68 11.77
C THR A 566 -7.22 2.99 10.68
N ASP A 567 -7.89 2.49 9.64
CA ASP A 567 -7.23 1.78 8.53
C ASP A 567 -6.22 2.65 7.74
N CYS A 568 -6.16 3.96 8.01
CA CYS A 568 -5.13 4.83 7.45
C CYS A 568 -3.70 4.45 7.84
N LEU A 569 -3.53 3.65 8.91
CA LEU A 569 -2.25 3.08 9.34
C LEU A 569 -2.10 1.60 8.99
N SER A 570 -3.09 0.99 8.34
CA SER A 570 -2.97 -0.40 7.88
C SER A 570 -1.93 -0.56 6.76
N GLU A 571 -1.46 0.55 6.18
CA GLU A 571 -0.46 0.60 5.12
C GLU A 571 0.53 1.76 5.34
N GLY A 572 1.75 1.63 4.83
CA GLY A 572 2.69 2.74 4.65
C GLY A 572 3.53 3.19 5.85
N ILE A 573 3.32 2.67 7.05
CA ILE A 573 4.10 3.06 8.24
C ILE A 573 4.64 1.82 8.95
N ASP A 574 5.89 1.90 9.41
CA ASP A 574 6.57 0.82 10.13
C ASP A 574 6.30 0.95 11.63
N LEU A 575 5.43 0.09 12.15
CA LEU A 575 5.00 0.09 13.55
C LEU A 575 5.67 -1.00 14.39
N GLN A 576 6.35 -1.97 13.75
CA GLN A 576 6.99 -3.13 14.38
C GLN A 576 8.14 -2.75 15.33
N TYR A 577 8.70 -1.57 15.23
CA TYR A 577 9.78 -1.12 16.13
C TYR A 577 9.27 -0.64 17.48
N ILE A 578 7.97 -0.27 17.55
CA ILE A 578 7.32 0.32 18.73
C ILE A 578 6.33 -0.66 19.34
N PHE A 579 5.56 -1.35 18.52
CA PHE A 579 4.42 -2.18 18.92
C PHE A 579 4.64 -3.66 18.55
N ASP A 580 4.01 -4.54 19.33
CA ASP A 580 4.13 -6.00 19.19
C ASP A 580 2.78 -6.73 19.36
N ALA A 581 1.68 -5.97 19.48
CA ALA A 581 0.34 -6.52 19.54
C ALA A 581 -0.66 -5.68 18.74
N VAL A 582 -1.66 -6.35 18.16
CA VAL A 582 -2.80 -5.74 17.45
C VAL A 582 -4.10 -6.17 18.10
N ILE A 583 -4.98 -5.22 18.36
CA ILE A 583 -6.35 -5.46 18.79
C ILE A 583 -7.29 -4.96 17.69
N HIS A 584 -8.02 -5.85 17.05
CA HIS A 584 -9.10 -5.51 16.15
C HIS A 584 -10.35 -5.18 16.98
N TYR A 585 -10.54 -3.91 17.30
CA TYR A 585 -11.73 -3.44 18.02
C TYR A 585 -12.97 -3.56 17.15
N ASP A 586 -12.85 -3.17 15.87
CA ASP A 586 -13.89 -3.42 14.88
C ASP A 586 -13.41 -4.50 13.90
N LEU A 587 -14.30 -5.48 13.63
CA LEU A 587 -14.06 -6.47 12.60
C LEU A 587 -14.06 -5.81 11.22
N CYS A 588 -13.05 -6.10 10.44
CA CYS A 588 -13.09 -5.82 9.00
C CYS A 588 -13.90 -6.91 8.30
N TRP A 589 -14.80 -6.49 7.43
CA TRP A 589 -15.55 -7.43 6.61
C TRP A 589 -14.67 -7.99 5.49
N ASN A 590 -13.69 -7.21 5.03
CA ASN A 590 -12.67 -7.72 4.12
C ASN A 590 -11.52 -8.40 4.90
N PRO A 591 -11.33 -9.74 4.76
CA PRO A 591 -10.32 -10.47 5.50
C PRO A 591 -8.88 -9.98 5.24
N THR A 592 -8.60 -9.48 4.03
CA THR A 592 -7.26 -8.98 3.69
C THR A 592 -6.84 -7.77 4.53
N ARG A 593 -7.81 -7.01 5.06
CA ARG A 593 -7.53 -5.89 5.98
C ARG A 593 -6.99 -6.36 7.33
N HIS A 594 -7.44 -7.50 7.83
CA HIS A 594 -6.88 -8.08 9.04
C HIS A 594 -5.39 -8.41 8.84
N GLU A 595 -5.04 -9.02 7.69
CA GLU A 595 -3.64 -9.30 7.33
C GLU A 595 -2.79 -8.02 7.21
N GLN A 596 -3.34 -6.98 6.59
CA GLN A 596 -2.66 -5.69 6.47
C GLN A 596 -2.39 -5.06 7.82
N ARG A 597 -3.38 -5.05 8.74
CA ARG A 597 -3.26 -4.54 10.11
C ARG A 597 -2.23 -5.34 10.90
N GLU A 598 -2.32 -6.67 10.91
CA GLU A 598 -1.39 -7.56 11.60
C GLU A 598 0.02 -7.47 11.01
N GLY A 599 0.15 -7.33 9.69
CA GLY A 599 1.41 -7.12 8.99
C GLY A 599 2.14 -5.81 9.34
N ARG A 600 1.54 -4.93 10.17
CA ARG A 600 2.23 -3.75 10.71
C ARG A 600 3.17 -4.08 11.86
N ILE A 601 2.89 -5.14 12.60
CA ILE A 601 3.72 -5.62 13.70
C ILE A 601 4.39 -6.96 13.38
N ASP A 602 3.71 -7.80 12.65
CA ASP A 602 4.18 -9.10 12.19
C ASP A 602 4.99 -8.93 10.90
N ARG A 603 6.23 -8.49 11.07
CA ARG A 603 7.11 -8.11 9.97
C ARG A 603 8.57 -8.33 10.33
N PHE A 604 9.42 -8.47 9.33
CA PHE A 604 10.85 -8.47 9.51
C PHE A 604 11.32 -7.22 10.29
N GLY A 605 12.25 -7.42 11.23
CA GLY A 605 12.75 -6.37 12.11
C GLY A 605 11.95 -6.20 13.40
N GLN A 606 10.91 -7.01 13.64
CA GLN A 606 10.25 -7.09 14.93
C GLN A 606 11.22 -7.66 15.99
N LYS A 607 11.39 -6.92 17.09
CA LYS A 607 12.31 -7.32 18.17
C LYS A 607 11.80 -8.48 19.01
N ASN A 608 10.46 -8.62 19.11
CA ASN A 608 9.84 -9.67 19.89
C ASN A 608 9.64 -10.92 19.05
N TYR A 609 10.08 -12.04 19.54
CA TYR A 609 9.91 -13.34 18.89
C TYR A 609 8.45 -13.75 18.70
N LYS A 610 7.54 -13.22 19.56
CA LYS A 610 6.10 -13.46 19.47
C LYS A 610 5.36 -12.14 19.36
N VAL A 611 4.40 -12.10 18.45
CA VAL A 611 3.42 -11.01 18.31
C VAL A 611 2.01 -11.57 18.57
N ARG A 612 1.13 -10.71 19.09
CA ARG A 612 -0.22 -11.15 19.44
C ARG A 612 -1.26 -10.34 18.67
N ALA A 613 -2.21 -11.04 18.08
CA ALA A 613 -3.40 -10.46 17.46
C ALA A 613 -4.65 -10.88 18.24
N LEU A 614 -5.51 -9.92 18.56
CA LEU A 614 -6.77 -10.16 19.26
C LEU A 614 -7.93 -9.60 18.44
N MET A 615 -8.96 -10.40 18.21
CA MET A 615 -10.22 -9.93 17.64
C MET A 615 -11.27 -9.80 18.73
N ILE A 616 -11.89 -8.62 18.84
CA ILE A 616 -13.03 -8.37 19.72
C ILE A 616 -14.30 -8.37 18.87
N HIS A 617 -15.24 -9.24 19.18
CA HIS A 617 -16.50 -9.35 18.46
C HIS A 617 -17.67 -9.61 19.40
N GLY A 618 -18.87 -9.24 18.95
CA GLY A 618 -20.10 -9.57 19.68
C GLY A 618 -20.43 -11.06 19.59
N ASP A 619 -21.12 -11.56 20.61
CA ASP A 619 -21.77 -12.87 20.56
C ASP A 619 -23.12 -12.80 19.79
N GLU A 620 -23.98 -13.79 19.95
CA GLU A 620 -25.30 -13.86 19.29
C GLU A 620 -26.19 -12.65 19.56
N SER A 621 -25.95 -11.91 20.65
CA SER A 621 -26.65 -10.66 20.97
C SER A 621 -26.29 -9.50 20.03
N ASN A 622 -25.15 -9.61 19.31
CA ASN A 622 -24.79 -8.70 18.23
C ASN A 622 -24.86 -9.43 16.88
N PRO A 623 -26.01 -9.44 16.21
CA PRO A 623 -26.19 -10.21 14.99
C PRO A 623 -25.26 -9.76 13.84
N ILE A 624 -24.78 -8.53 13.85
CA ILE A 624 -23.87 -8.00 12.82
C ILE A 624 -22.49 -8.66 12.94
N ASP A 625 -21.84 -8.54 14.10
CA ASP A 625 -20.50 -9.11 14.32
C ASP A 625 -20.54 -10.64 14.21
N TYR A 626 -21.57 -11.28 14.79
CA TYR A 626 -21.71 -12.72 14.79
C TYR A 626 -21.87 -13.31 13.37
N ARG A 627 -22.68 -12.65 12.51
CA ARG A 627 -22.87 -13.09 11.13
C ARG A 627 -21.64 -12.87 10.28
N VAL A 628 -20.98 -11.70 10.41
CA VAL A 628 -19.72 -11.43 9.73
C VAL A 628 -18.66 -12.48 10.08
N LEU A 629 -18.55 -12.81 11.37
CA LEU A 629 -17.63 -13.84 11.81
C LEU A 629 -17.92 -15.17 11.13
N LYS A 630 -19.17 -15.65 11.18
CA LYS A 630 -19.55 -16.96 10.61
C LYS A 630 -19.49 -17.00 9.08
N VAL A 631 -20.03 -15.98 8.41
CA VAL A 631 -20.24 -16.01 6.96
C VAL A 631 -18.97 -15.64 6.19
N ILE A 632 -18.15 -14.79 6.75
CA ILE A 632 -16.97 -14.27 6.06
C ILE A 632 -15.66 -14.80 6.68
N LEU A 633 -15.41 -14.50 7.95
CA LEU A 633 -14.10 -14.75 8.55
C LEU A 633 -13.81 -16.23 8.80
N GLU A 634 -14.78 -17.02 9.23
CA GLU A 634 -14.58 -18.47 9.42
C GLU A 634 -14.33 -19.17 8.09
N LYS A 635 -15.06 -18.79 7.04
CA LYS A 635 -14.87 -19.37 5.69
C LYS A 635 -13.49 -19.02 5.13
N GLU A 636 -13.08 -17.76 5.25
CA GLU A 636 -11.75 -17.32 4.85
C GLU A 636 -10.65 -18.08 5.61
N ARG A 637 -10.79 -18.25 6.93
CA ARG A 637 -9.84 -19.00 7.75
C ARG A 637 -9.67 -20.45 7.31
N ILE A 638 -10.79 -21.12 6.96
CA ILE A 638 -10.74 -22.49 6.44
C ILE A 638 -9.95 -22.53 5.12
N ILE A 639 -10.29 -21.63 4.19
CA ILE A 639 -9.62 -21.56 2.89
C ILE A 639 -8.14 -21.19 3.06
N ARG A 640 -7.85 -20.25 3.91
CA ARG A 640 -6.47 -19.83 4.22
C ARG A 640 -5.65 -20.94 4.85
N LYS A 641 -6.22 -21.73 5.77
CA LYS A 641 -5.55 -22.87 6.36
C LYS A 641 -5.20 -23.94 5.30
N GLU A 642 -6.07 -24.11 4.30
CA GLU A 642 -5.84 -25.08 3.22
C GLU A 642 -4.87 -24.54 2.15
N LEU A 643 -5.06 -23.29 1.74
CA LEU A 643 -4.31 -22.68 0.62
C LEU A 643 -3.09 -21.88 1.09
N GLY A 644 -3.09 -21.40 2.35
CA GLY A 644 -2.06 -20.57 2.94
C GLY A 644 -2.03 -19.13 2.41
N VAL A 645 -3.08 -18.68 1.72
CA VAL A 645 -3.26 -17.30 1.27
C VAL A 645 -4.61 -16.79 1.73
N SER A 646 -4.68 -15.52 2.11
CA SER A 646 -5.95 -14.85 2.38
C SER A 646 -6.69 -14.64 1.07
N VAL A 647 -7.95 -15.00 1.04
CA VAL A 647 -8.81 -14.84 -0.13
C VAL A 647 -9.75 -13.66 0.15
N PRO A 648 -9.81 -12.67 -0.75
CA PRO A 648 -10.75 -11.57 -0.60
C PRO A 648 -12.19 -12.06 -0.71
N ILE A 649 -13.12 -11.21 -0.31
CA ILE A 649 -14.55 -11.50 -0.42
C ILE A 649 -14.89 -11.87 -1.87
N PRO A 650 -15.71 -12.92 -2.11
CA PRO A 650 -16.17 -13.27 -3.45
C PRO A 650 -16.77 -12.10 -4.21
N GLY A 651 -16.62 -12.08 -5.55
CA GLY A 651 -16.98 -10.94 -6.39
C GLY A 651 -18.47 -10.55 -6.40
N ASN A 652 -19.37 -11.44 -5.94
CA ASN A 652 -20.81 -11.16 -5.83
C ASN A 652 -21.15 -10.56 -4.46
N ALA A 653 -20.75 -9.32 -4.24
CA ALA A 653 -21.00 -8.61 -2.99
C ALA A 653 -22.51 -8.40 -2.69
N ASN A 654 -23.35 -8.34 -3.74
CA ASN A 654 -24.81 -8.22 -3.55
C ASN A 654 -25.40 -9.48 -2.92
N ALA A 655 -24.93 -10.68 -3.29
CA ALA A 655 -25.34 -11.92 -2.64
C ALA A 655 -24.96 -11.94 -1.14
N ILE A 656 -23.78 -11.44 -0.80
CA ILE A 656 -23.35 -11.33 0.60
C ILE A 656 -24.24 -10.36 1.37
N ALA A 657 -24.53 -9.18 0.80
CA ALA A 657 -25.44 -8.22 1.43
C ALA A 657 -26.84 -8.81 1.64
N GLU A 658 -27.34 -9.55 0.66
CA GLU A 658 -28.65 -10.20 0.70
C GLU A 658 -28.69 -11.28 1.80
N VAL A 659 -27.67 -12.13 1.90
CA VAL A 659 -27.54 -13.12 3.00
C VAL A 659 -27.43 -12.44 4.35
N MET A 660 -26.65 -11.37 4.47
CA MET A 660 -26.50 -10.63 5.72
C MET A 660 -27.80 -9.96 6.13
N MET A 661 -28.51 -9.32 5.18
CA MET A 661 -29.76 -8.61 5.46
C MET A 661 -30.91 -9.55 5.76
N SER A 662 -31.09 -10.63 4.99
CA SER A 662 -32.14 -11.63 5.28
C SER A 662 -31.96 -12.20 6.69
N SER A 663 -30.72 -12.57 7.05
CA SER A 663 -30.42 -13.13 8.37
C SER A 663 -30.64 -12.15 9.55
N ILE A 664 -30.50 -10.85 9.31
CA ILE A 664 -30.77 -9.81 10.35
C ILE A 664 -32.24 -9.47 10.45
N LEU A 665 -32.95 -9.51 9.32
CA LEU A 665 -34.38 -9.15 9.25
C LEU A 665 -35.32 -10.29 9.68
N ASP A 666 -34.96 -11.54 9.37
CA ASP A 666 -35.84 -12.70 9.56
C ASP A 666 -35.83 -13.27 10.99
N GLN A 667 -35.05 -12.75 11.92
CA GLN A 667 -35.04 -13.24 13.30
C GLN A 667 -36.44 -13.20 13.99
N GLU A 668 -37.28 -12.22 13.70
CA GLU A 668 -38.66 -12.17 14.23
C GLU A 668 -39.61 -13.12 13.51
N GLN A 669 -39.45 -13.35 12.22
CA GLN A 669 -40.27 -14.32 11.48
C GLN A 669 -39.96 -15.76 11.90
N ILE A 670 -38.70 -16.08 12.21
CA ILE A 670 -38.34 -17.42 12.71
C ILE A 670 -38.95 -17.69 14.08
N ILE A 671 -39.04 -16.68 14.95
CA ILE A 671 -39.67 -16.83 16.26
C ILE A 671 -41.20 -16.96 16.14
N GLN A 672 -41.85 -16.22 15.24
CA GLN A 672 -43.30 -16.32 14.98
C GLN A 672 -43.67 -17.57 14.17
N THR A 673 -42.87 -18.02 13.22
CA THR A 673 -43.15 -19.20 12.39
C THR A 673 -42.84 -20.54 13.09
N THR A 674 -42.04 -20.56 14.17
CA THR A 674 -41.97 -21.74 15.04
C THR A 674 -43.28 -21.98 15.81
N LEU A 675 -44.14 -20.98 15.91
CA LEU A 675 -45.46 -21.10 16.50
C LEU A 675 -46.59 -21.40 15.50
N ASP A 676 -46.36 -21.13 14.20
CA ASP A 676 -47.31 -21.40 13.11
C ASP A 676 -46.74 -22.42 12.12
N LEU A 677 -47.42 -23.56 11.98
CA LEU A 677 -46.99 -24.78 11.25
C LEU A 677 -46.92 -24.64 9.70
N GLY A 678 -46.37 -23.51 9.17
CA GLY A 678 -46.20 -23.26 7.74
C GLY A 678 -44.76 -23.19 7.20
N LEU A 679 -43.83 -23.90 7.79
CA LEU A 679 -42.37 -23.74 7.82
C LEU A 679 -41.55 -24.11 6.57
N LYS A 680 -42.15 -24.41 5.39
CA LYS A 680 -41.32 -24.95 4.28
C LYS A 680 -40.66 -23.90 3.35
N ASP A 681 -41.25 -22.74 3.16
CA ASP A 681 -40.79 -21.83 2.10
C ASP A 681 -39.67 -20.90 2.53
N ASN A 682 -39.63 -20.42 3.78
CA ASN A 682 -38.61 -19.49 4.25
C ASN A 682 -37.26 -20.20 4.59
N LEU A 683 -37.34 -21.44 5.07
CA LEU A 683 -36.14 -22.25 5.34
C LEU A 683 -35.40 -22.63 4.04
N ASN A 684 -36.16 -22.91 2.97
CA ASN A 684 -35.63 -23.23 1.66
C ASN A 684 -34.91 -22.03 1.02
N SER A 685 -35.45 -20.80 1.14
CA SER A 685 -34.84 -19.60 0.59
C SER A 685 -33.51 -19.24 1.28
N GLN A 686 -33.42 -19.44 2.60
CA GLN A 686 -32.19 -19.22 3.36
C GLN A 686 -31.11 -20.27 3.06
N LEU A 687 -31.51 -21.54 2.92
CA LEU A 687 -30.61 -22.61 2.50
C LEU A 687 -30.13 -22.44 1.04
N GLU A 688 -30.99 -21.91 0.16
CA GLU A 688 -30.61 -21.60 -1.22
C GLU A 688 -29.60 -20.43 -1.28
N LEU A 689 -29.79 -19.38 -0.47
CA LEU A 689 -28.85 -18.26 -0.38
C LEU A 689 -27.50 -18.68 0.22
N GLU A 690 -27.51 -19.51 1.27
CA GLU A 690 -26.28 -20.08 1.84
C GLU A 690 -25.57 -21.00 0.84
N ALA A 691 -26.31 -21.79 0.03
CA ALA A 691 -25.75 -22.63 -1.02
C ALA A 691 -25.13 -21.80 -2.16
N VAL A 692 -25.73 -20.67 -2.54
CA VAL A 692 -25.16 -19.74 -3.50
C VAL A 692 -23.84 -19.17 -2.97
N LEU A 693 -23.83 -18.74 -1.73
CA LEU A 693 -22.63 -18.19 -1.09
C LEU A 693 -21.52 -19.25 -0.97
N GLU A 694 -21.86 -20.48 -0.61
CA GLU A 694 -20.92 -21.61 -0.57
C GLU A 694 -20.30 -21.87 -1.93
N LYS A 695 -21.10 -21.84 -2.99
CA LYS A 695 -20.62 -21.98 -4.37
C LYS A 695 -19.68 -20.87 -4.78
N GLU A 696 -19.95 -19.62 -4.38
CA GLU A 696 -19.06 -18.46 -4.60
C GLU A 696 -17.71 -18.64 -3.86
N TRP A 697 -17.75 -19.08 -2.60
CA TRP A 697 -16.53 -19.38 -1.83
C TRP A 697 -15.73 -20.54 -2.43
N GLN A 698 -16.38 -21.60 -2.91
CA GLN A 698 -15.70 -22.69 -3.61
C GLN A 698 -15.08 -22.20 -4.92
N SER A 699 -15.77 -21.37 -5.70
CA SER A 699 -15.24 -20.74 -6.88
C SER A 699 -14.01 -19.86 -6.57
N ALA A 700 -14.08 -19.05 -5.51
CA ALA A 700 -12.95 -18.22 -5.06
C ALA A 700 -11.75 -19.09 -4.63
N LYS A 701 -12.01 -20.21 -3.92
CA LYS A 701 -11.00 -21.19 -3.51
C LYS A 701 -10.35 -21.87 -4.72
N GLU A 702 -11.13 -22.33 -5.71
CA GLU A 702 -10.61 -22.94 -6.93
C GLU A 702 -9.78 -21.96 -7.75
N LYS A 703 -10.24 -20.72 -7.89
CA LYS A 703 -9.49 -19.64 -8.53
C LYS A 703 -8.17 -19.38 -7.81
N ALA A 704 -8.17 -19.23 -6.50
CA ALA A 704 -6.96 -19.04 -5.71
C ALA A 704 -6.00 -20.22 -5.83
N LYS A 705 -6.53 -21.47 -5.90
CA LYS A 705 -5.74 -22.68 -6.11
C LYS A 705 -5.14 -22.74 -7.53
N SER A 706 -5.91 -22.38 -8.56
CA SER A 706 -5.46 -22.39 -9.95
C SER A 706 -4.41 -21.34 -10.25
N THR A 707 -4.44 -20.26 -9.52
CA THR A 707 -3.46 -19.15 -9.64
C THR A 707 -2.24 -19.33 -8.77
N ARG A 708 -2.29 -20.26 -7.83
CA ARG A 708 -1.14 -20.65 -7.03
C ARG A 708 -0.06 -21.20 -7.95
N THR A 709 0.79 -20.32 -8.42
CA THR A 709 1.91 -20.66 -9.29
C THR A 709 2.99 -21.34 -8.46
N ILE A 710 2.76 -22.60 -8.13
CA ILE A 710 3.83 -23.53 -7.72
C ILE A 710 4.97 -23.53 -8.75
N PHE A 711 4.73 -22.96 -9.93
CA PHE A 711 5.64 -22.94 -11.07
C PHE A 711 6.72 -21.84 -10.98
N ALA A 712 6.45 -20.68 -10.41
CA ALA A 712 7.47 -19.62 -10.28
C ALA A 712 8.59 -20.00 -9.29
N GLN A 713 8.27 -20.81 -8.29
CA GLN A 713 9.25 -21.28 -7.30
C GLN A 713 10.18 -22.38 -7.85
N ARG A 714 9.81 -23.07 -8.92
CA ARG A 714 10.62 -24.15 -9.51
C ARG A 714 11.69 -23.68 -10.49
N SER A 715 11.61 -22.45 -10.98
CA SER A 715 12.58 -21.92 -11.96
C SER A 715 13.92 -21.48 -11.32
N LEU A 716 13.92 -21.13 -10.04
CA LEU A 716 15.11 -20.81 -9.25
C LEU A 716 15.09 -21.64 -7.97
N LYS A 717 16.11 -22.51 -7.83
CA LYS A 717 16.28 -23.27 -6.60
C LYS A 717 16.90 -22.38 -5.53
N PRO A 718 16.48 -22.49 -4.25
CA PRO A 718 17.09 -21.76 -3.15
C PRO A 718 18.62 -21.92 -3.11
N GLU A 719 19.12 -23.11 -3.39
CA GLU A 719 20.54 -23.44 -3.43
C GLU A 719 21.32 -22.59 -4.45
N ASP A 720 20.72 -22.30 -5.62
CA ASP A 720 21.38 -21.50 -6.65
C ASP A 720 21.45 -20.02 -6.23
N VAL A 721 20.40 -19.52 -5.59
CA VAL A 721 20.34 -18.13 -5.08
C VAL A 721 21.30 -17.94 -3.91
N ILE A 722 21.39 -18.92 -3.00
CA ILE A 722 22.32 -18.89 -1.86
C ILE A 722 23.77 -18.88 -2.37
N LYS A 723 24.10 -19.68 -3.37
CA LYS A 723 25.44 -19.67 -3.96
C LYS A 723 25.82 -18.33 -4.56
N GLU A 724 24.91 -17.68 -5.28
CA GLU A 724 25.14 -16.32 -5.84
C GLU A 724 25.28 -15.31 -4.71
N TRP A 725 24.51 -15.43 -3.65
CA TRP A 725 24.59 -14.58 -2.45
C TRP A 725 25.94 -14.75 -1.75
N GLU A 726 26.35 -15.99 -1.43
CA GLU A 726 27.65 -16.30 -0.81
C GLU A 726 28.81 -15.82 -1.68
N SER A 727 28.73 -16.01 -3.01
CA SER A 727 29.70 -15.49 -3.95
C SER A 727 29.83 -13.97 -3.87
N SER A 728 28.70 -13.26 -3.70
CA SER A 728 28.70 -11.81 -3.57
C SER A 728 29.29 -11.34 -2.24
N GLN A 729 29.01 -12.04 -1.15
CA GLN A 729 29.60 -11.73 0.15
C GLN A 729 31.10 -11.95 0.18
N THR A 730 31.59 -13.02 -0.43
CA THR A 730 33.03 -13.28 -0.54
C THR A 730 33.78 -12.22 -1.33
N VAL A 731 33.17 -11.57 -2.29
CA VAL A 731 33.78 -10.46 -3.06
C VAL A 731 33.91 -9.19 -2.20
N LEU A 732 32.92 -8.91 -1.35
CA LEU A 732 32.93 -7.75 -0.45
C LEU A 732 33.82 -7.95 0.78
N GLY A 733 34.09 -9.19 1.16
CA GLY A 733 34.76 -9.54 2.41
C GLY A 733 33.79 -9.72 3.57
N ASP A 734 34.28 -10.24 4.69
CA ASP A 734 33.50 -10.37 5.92
C ASP A 734 33.52 -9.05 6.72
N GLU A 735 32.78 -9.02 7.81
CA GLU A 735 32.65 -7.86 8.71
C GLU A 735 34.02 -7.40 9.23
N SER A 736 34.95 -8.34 9.45
CA SER A 736 36.32 -8.06 9.90
C SER A 736 37.18 -7.47 8.78
N ASP A 737 36.91 -7.80 7.52
CA ASP A 737 37.59 -7.20 6.38
C ASP A 737 37.12 -5.75 6.18
N VAL A 738 35.82 -5.49 6.38
CA VAL A 738 35.26 -4.13 6.32
C VAL A 738 35.74 -3.26 7.49
N GLU A 739 35.87 -3.81 8.70
CA GLU A 739 36.45 -3.10 9.85
C GLU A 739 37.95 -2.79 9.67
N ARG A 740 38.71 -3.63 8.96
CA ARG A 740 40.10 -3.35 8.60
C ARG A 740 40.27 -2.27 7.56
N PHE A 741 39.30 -2.08 6.69
CA PHE A 741 39.27 -1.00 5.73
C PHE A 741 38.88 0.33 6.36
#